data_61c0eaca6f549aa65fa71da4a9162644
#
_entry.id   61c0eaca6f549aa65fa71da4a9162644
#
_cell.length_a   1.000
_cell.length_b   1.000
_cell.length_c   1.000
_cell.angle_alpha   90.00
_cell.angle_beta   90.00
_cell.angle_gamma   90.00
#
_symmetry.space_group_name_H-M   'P 1'
#
loop_
_entity.id
_entity.type
_entity.pdbx_description
1 polymer ?
#
loop_
_entity_poly.entity_id
_entity_poly.type
_entity_poly.pdbx_seq_one_letter_code
_entity_poly.pdbx_strand_id
1 'polypeptide(L)'
;ILSLDDQVTIQKTKFNNIDIVVDRLVMKDGIQTRLTDSVEHALKLSDGYLVVLADDKEHFYSEKNYSFKSGKSYPDLEPRLFSFNSPLGACSICNGLGISKTFDLDSLILDETMSLEEGAIPILKKNSFLMQMVRSVATTEKVDLDKPFNKLSEKFLQLFYYGNGDKIYNYKFESENSSWNFKKEFPGIMAWLEKKHKESESEKTRLDLEEYMIIKKCPGCKGKKLNPFALAVTVNQQSIIDVCDLSINEAADFFESLKFTGNQAIIAQKVLKEIKDRLKFLLNVGLNYLTLNRDAVSLSGGESQRIRLATQIGSALSGVLYVLDEPSIGLHQRDNEKLIQTLINLRDIGNTVLVVEHDEETMLASDYLIDMGPQAGLHGGEVVAAGTPEEVIKNIKSLTGKYLSGVNKIHIPTERRNLTNKIVLNKARENNLKDVTLHLPLGGLTCITGVSGSGKSTLVHKILIPAVKNYLSRGRRGSTANYQSVTGVDKIQGVIELDQSPIGRTPHSNPATYTGLFDDIRNIYSMTNESKIRGYKPGRFSFNVKGGRCESCEGNGLLKIEMHFLPDVYVTCSECRGSRYNNETLSILYRGKNIADVLAMSIEEAAPFFENHPKVNRALKVMNEVGLGYIKLGQPATTLSGGEAQRLKLSRELAKSTKGSTLYVLDEPTTGLHFEDINILLKALNKLVEQGHSLLIIEHNLDVIKTADWVIDLGPDGGKFGGQIIAEGTPETVAKVKGSYTGHYLAKSLKTK
;
A
#
# COMPACT_ATOMS: atom_id res chain seq x y z
N ILE A 1 -10.70 -55.45 -30.46
CA ILE A 1 -9.25 -55.40 -30.61
C ILE A 1 -8.94 -55.43 -32.09
N LEU A 2 -8.18 -54.45 -32.59
CA LEU A 2 -7.78 -54.29 -33.99
C LEU A 2 -6.30 -54.60 -34.14
N SER A 3 -5.88 -55.13 -35.30
CA SER A 3 -4.44 -55.23 -35.60
C SER A 3 -3.89 -53.86 -36.03
N LEU A 4 -2.61 -53.65 -35.83
CA LEU A 4 -1.91 -52.45 -36.35
C LEU A 4 -1.93 -52.38 -37.88
N ASP A 5 -2.16 -53.52 -38.55
CA ASP A 5 -2.27 -53.61 -40.01
C ASP A 5 -3.67 -53.28 -40.53
N ASP A 6 -4.67 -53.11 -39.62
CA ASP A 6 -6.04 -52.81 -40.02
C ASP A 6 -6.20 -51.28 -40.27
N GLN A 7 -6.91 -50.92 -41.34
CA GLN A 7 -7.25 -49.52 -41.60
C GLN A 7 -8.29 -49.03 -40.60
N VAL A 8 -7.87 -48.19 -39.63
CA VAL A 8 -8.74 -47.64 -38.62
C VAL A 8 -9.16 -46.20 -38.97
N THR A 9 -10.46 -45.99 -39.14
CA THR A 9 -10.99 -44.64 -39.37
C THR A 9 -11.35 -43.97 -38.03
N ILE A 10 -10.52 -43.00 -37.59
CA ILE A 10 -10.72 -42.26 -36.37
C ILE A 10 -11.61 -41.01 -36.65
N GLN A 11 -12.71 -40.87 -35.94
CA GLN A 11 -13.56 -39.67 -36.04
C GLN A 11 -12.92 -38.52 -35.30
N LYS A 12 -12.43 -37.50 -36.02
CA LYS A 12 -11.73 -36.30 -35.47
C LYS A 12 -12.55 -35.46 -34.48
N THR A 13 -13.87 -35.68 -34.44
CA THR A 13 -14.79 -34.90 -33.58
C THR A 13 -15.18 -35.58 -32.28
N LYS A 14 -14.69 -36.80 -32.04
CA LYS A 14 -14.94 -37.54 -30.79
C LYS A 14 -13.65 -37.84 -30.06
N PHE A 15 -13.73 -37.86 -28.72
CA PHE A 15 -12.64 -38.43 -27.92
C PHE A 15 -12.53 -39.90 -28.17
N ASN A 16 -11.33 -40.36 -28.57
CA ASN A 16 -11.03 -41.76 -28.80
C ASN A 16 -9.98 -42.19 -27.79
N ASN A 17 -10.24 -43.24 -27.02
CA ASN A 17 -9.23 -43.90 -26.22
C ASN A 17 -8.53 -44.98 -27.09
N ILE A 18 -7.22 -45.01 -27.04
CA ILE A 18 -6.40 -46.00 -27.74
C ILE A 18 -5.59 -46.73 -26.68
N ASP A 19 -5.90 -48.01 -26.51
CA ASP A 19 -5.21 -48.86 -25.55
C ASP A 19 -4.34 -49.87 -26.32
N ILE A 20 -3.14 -50.10 -25.82
CA ILE A 20 -2.21 -51.07 -26.38
C ILE A 20 -2.36 -52.40 -25.62
N VAL A 21 -2.71 -53.45 -26.30
CA VAL A 21 -2.76 -54.80 -25.72
C VAL A 21 -1.34 -55.34 -25.59
N VAL A 22 -0.84 -55.44 -24.37
CA VAL A 22 0.53 -55.91 -24.08
C VAL A 22 0.60 -57.42 -24.02
N ASP A 23 -0.38 -58.08 -23.39
CA ASP A 23 -0.42 -59.53 -23.28
C ASP A 23 -1.86 -60.05 -23.11
N ARG A 24 -2.08 -61.35 -23.42
CA ARG A 24 -3.33 -62.08 -23.17
C ARG A 24 -3.01 -63.31 -22.33
N LEU A 25 -3.51 -63.33 -21.12
CA LEU A 25 -3.20 -64.35 -20.13
C LEU A 25 -4.42 -65.20 -19.80
N VAL A 26 -4.22 -66.46 -19.60
CA VAL A 26 -5.24 -67.35 -19.04
C VAL A 26 -4.83 -67.73 -17.64
N MET A 27 -5.72 -67.48 -16.69
CA MET A 27 -5.45 -67.75 -15.27
C MET A 27 -5.29 -69.26 -15.04
N LYS A 28 -4.10 -69.69 -14.58
CA LYS A 28 -3.73 -71.05 -14.20
C LYS A 28 -2.59 -71.06 -13.20
N ASP A 29 -2.41 -72.12 -12.49
CA ASP A 29 -1.32 -72.27 -11.52
C ASP A 29 0.06 -72.04 -12.20
N GLY A 30 0.91 -71.26 -11.53
CA GLY A 30 2.25 -70.92 -12.01
C GLY A 30 2.32 -69.67 -12.94
N ILE A 31 1.25 -68.98 -13.18
CA ILE A 31 1.22 -67.77 -14.07
C ILE A 31 1.92 -66.54 -13.50
N GLN A 32 2.24 -66.53 -12.21
CA GLN A 32 2.72 -65.33 -11.50
C GLN A 32 3.88 -64.62 -12.19
N THR A 33 4.92 -65.36 -12.60
CA THR A 33 6.09 -64.75 -13.24
C THR A 33 5.72 -64.02 -14.53
N ARG A 34 4.95 -64.68 -15.42
CA ARG A 34 4.53 -64.08 -16.69
C ARG A 34 3.57 -62.89 -16.46
N LEU A 35 2.68 -62.97 -15.47
CA LEU A 35 1.80 -61.85 -15.10
C LEU A 35 2.62 -60.66 -14.62
N THR A 36 3.62 -60.87 -13.77
CA THR A 36 4.51 -59.81 -13.29
C THR A 36 5.25 -59.15 -14.45
N ASP A 37 5.87 -59.92 -15.33
CA ASP A 37 6.57 -59.41 -16.49
C ASP A 37 5.66 -58.57 -17.40
N SER A 38 4.45 -59.05 -17.66
CA SER A 38 3.47 -58.35 -18.50
C SER A 38 2.96 -57.05 -17.84
N VAL A 39 2.73 -57.05 -16.52
CA VAL A 39 2.36 -55.86 -15.74
C VAL A 39 3.48 -54.85 -15.75
N GLU A 40 4.73 -55.27 -15.47
CA GLU A 40 5.88 -54.35 -15.48
C GLU A 40 6.10 -53.76 -16.87
N HIS A 41 5.96 -54.56 -17.92
CA HIS A 41 6.08 -54.07 -19.29
C HIS A 41 4.98 -53.09 -19.67
N ALA A 42 3.73 -53.33 -19.27
CA ALA A 42 2.61 -52.46 -19.53
C ALA A 42 2.76 -51.13 -18.78
N LEU A 43 3.14 -51.16 -17.50
CA LEU A 43 3.40 -49.95 -16.69
C LEU A 43 4.54 -49.11 -17.25
N LYS A 44 5.59 -49.76 -17.76
CA LYS A 44 6.73 -49.08 -18.39
C LYS A 44 6.34 -48.41 -19.71
N LEU A 45 5.51 -49.04 -20.54
CA LEU A 45 5.04 -48.48 -21.82
C LEU A 45 4.10 -47.30 -21.64
N SER A 46 3.25 -47.36 -20.61
CA SER A 46 2.20 -46.39 -20.37
C SER A 46 2.59 -45.29 -19.37
N ASP A 47 3.85 -45.26 -18.91
CA ASP A 47 4.31 -44.35 -17.87
C ASP A 47 3.50 -44.49 -16.56
N GLY A 48 3.26 -45.75 -16.15
CA GLY A 48 2.65 -46.05 -14.84
C GLY A 48 1.14 -46.24 -14.83
N TYR A 49 0.50 -46.49 -15.97
CA TYR A 49 -0.92 -46.82 -16.07
C TYR A 49 -1.13 -48.23 -16.64
N LEU A 50 -2.14 -48.94 -16.15
CA LEU A 50 -2.50 -50.27 -16.59
C LEU A 50 -4.02 -50.45 -16.60
N VAL A 51 -4.52 -51.07 -17.66
CA VAL A 51 -5.90 -51.54 -17.75
C VAL A 51 -5.90 -53.04 -17.86
N VAL A 52 -6.60 -53.71 -16.98
CA VAL A 52 -6.81 -55.15 -17.02
C VAL A 52 -8.24 -55.42 -17.45
N LEU A 53 -8.42 -56.09 -18.56
CA LEU A 53 -9.74 -56.54 -19.01
C LEU A 53 -9.97 -57.94 -18.51
N ALA A 54 -10.90 -58.12 -17.57
CA ALA A 54 -11.29 -59.45 -17.04
C ALA A 54 -12.82 -59.54 -17.04
N ASP A 55 -13.36 -60.65 -17.54
CA ASP A 55 -14.80 -60.91 -17.64
C ASP A 55 -15.59 -59.75 -18.30
N ASP A 56 -15.07 -59.18 -19.38
CA ASP A 56 -15.57 -58.01 -20.12
C ASP A 56 -15.67 -56.71 -19.30
N LYS A 57 -14.98 -56.67 -18.15
CA LYS A 57 -14.86 -55.47 -17.32
C LYS A 57 -13.46 -54.93 -17.35
N GLU A 58 -13.36 -53.63 -17.50
CA GLU A 58 -12.09 -52.91 -17.42
C GLU A 58 -11.77 -52.55 -15.97
N HIS A 59 -10.60 -52.94 -15.51
CA HIS A 59 -10.04 -52.58 -14.22
C HIS A 59 -8.80 -51.72 -14.43
N PHE A 60 -8.87 -50.47 -13.96
CA PHE A 60 -7.77 -49.52 -14.07
C PHE A 60 -6.86 -49.61 -12.85
N TYR A 61 -5.56 -49.66 -13.10
CA TYR A 61 -4.51 -49.63 -12.08
C TYR A 61 -3.50 -48.55 -12.43
N SER A 62 -2.87 -47.98 -11.43
CA SER A 62 -1.82 -46.99 -11.63
C SER A 62 -0.79 -47.04 -10.52
N GLU A 63 0.47 -46.91 -10.85
CA GLU A 63 1.56 -46.64 -9.90
C GLU A 63 1.59 -45.20 -9.46
N LYS A 64 0.93 -44.29 -10.21
CA LYS A 64 0.85 -42.87 -9.91
C LYS A 64 -0.36 -42.62 -9.01
N ASN A 65 -0.37 -41.43 -8.41
CA ASN A 65 -1.48 -40.93 -7.56
C ASN A 65 -2.76 -40.75 -8.40
N TYR A 66 -3.53 -41.85 -8.57
CA TYR A 66 -4.77 -41.88 -9.36
C TYR A 66 -5.97 -42.19 -8.48
N SER A 67 -7.05 -41.47 -8.65
CA SER A 67 -8.30 -41.70 -7.94
C SER A 67 -9.28 -42.44 -8.83
N PHE A 68 -9.53 -43.70 -8.56
CA PHE A 68 -10.53 -44.51 -9.27
C PHE A 68 -11.96 -43.95 -9.16
N LYS A 69 -12.28 -43.24 -8.05
CA LYS A 69 -13.58 -42.68 -7.82
C LYS A 69 -13.86 -41.44 -8.68
N SER A 70 -12.85 -40.62 -8.96
CA SER A 70 -12.98 -39.38 -9.75
C SER A 70 -12.45 -39.50 -11.17
N GLY A 71 -11.73 -40.58 -11.50
CA GLY A 71 -11.07 -40.77 -12.79
C GLY A 71 -9.92 -39.77 -13.03
N LYS A 72 -9.37 -39.14 -11.98
CA LYS A 72 -8.33 -38.11 -12.11
C LYS A 72 -6.99 -38.61 -11.59
N SER A 73 -5.96 -38.29 -12.34
CA SER A 73 -4.58 -38.44 -11.92
C SER A 73 -4.13 -37.19 -11.16
N TYR A 74 -3.40 -37.40 -10.09
CA TYR A 74 -2.83 -36.34 -9.27
C TYR A 74 -1.33 -36.21 -9.56
N PRO A 75 -0.77 -34.99 -9.63
CA PRO A 75 0.66 -34.82 -9.83
C PRO A 75 1.45 -35.35 -8.63
N ASP A 76 2.72 -35.64 -8.84
CA ASP A 76 3.63 -36.03 -7.76
C ASP A 76 3.74 -34.89 -6.74
N LEU A 77 3.85 -35.28 -5.46
CA LEU A 77 3.93 -34.32 -4.36
C LEU A 77 5.34 -33.72 -4.26
N GLU A 78 5.60 -32.71 -5.09
CA GLU A 78 6.82 -31.92 -5.06
C GLU A 78 6.59 -30.62 -4.27
N PRO A 79 7.64 -30.02 -3.64
CA PRO A 79 7.51 -28.72 -2.98
C PRO A 79 6.96 -27.62 -3.87
N ARG A 80 7.24 -27.65 -5.18
CA ARG A 80 6.73 -26.69 -6.17
C ARG A 80 5.21 -26.70 -6.32
N LEU A 81 4.56 -27.85 -6.06
CA LEU A 81 3.10 -27.97 -6.09
C LEU A 81 2.43 -27.08 -5.03
N PHE A 82 3.11 -26.81 -3.92
CA PHE A 82 2.62 -26.00 -2.82
C PHE A 82 3.02 -24.52 -2.91
N SER A 83 3.64 -24.12 -4.01
CA SER A 83 4.05 -22.73 -4.24
C SER A 83 3.11 -22.03 -5.22
N PHE A 84 2.51 -20.94 -4.78
CA PHE A 84 1.69 -20.06 -5.65
C PHE A 84 2.53 -19.26 -6.67
N ASN A 85 3.86 -19.23 -6.52
CA ASN A 85 4.80 -18.63 -7.49
C ASN A 85 5.27 -19.64 -8.55
N SER A 86 4.91 -20.92 -8.42
CA SER A 86 5.22 -21.95 -9.39
C SER A 86 4.01 -22.22 -10.28
N PRO A 87 4.17 -22.31 -11.61
CA PRO A 87 3.07 -22.68 -12.51
C PRO A 87 2.41 -24.02 -12.16
N LEU A 88 3.17 -24.94 -11.55
CA LEU A 88 2.66 -26.25 -11.11
C LEU A 88 1.66 -26.14 -9.96
N GLY A 89 1.90 -25.21 -9.01
CA GLY A 89 1.08 -25.04 -7.81
C GLY A 89 0.03 -23.93 -7.93
N ALA A 90 0.29 -22.93 -8.76
CA ALA A 90 -0.56 -21.76 -8.89
C ALA A 90 -1.95 -22.09 -9.45
N CYS A 91 -2.96 -21.34 -9.03
CA CYS A 91 -4.27 -21.36 -9.66
C CYS A 91 -4.14 -20.85 -11.11
N SER A 92 -4.61 -21.64 -12.08
CA SER A 92 -4.53 -21.32 -13.52
C SER A 92 -5.31 -20.08 -13.95
N ILE A 93 -6.31 -19.63 -13.15
CA ILE A 93 -7.12 -18.44 -13.47
C ILE A 93 -6.43 -17.15 -13.02
N CYS A 94 -5.85 -17.13 -11.82
CA CYS A 94 -5.22 -15.92 -11.26
C CYS A 94 -3.70 -16.00 -11.20
N ASN A 95 -3.08 -17.05 -11.73
CA ASN A 95 -1.62 -17.26 -11.70
C ASN A 95 -1.01 -17.09 -10.30
N GLY A 96 -1.71 -17.60 -9.27
CA GLY A 96 -1.24 -17.55 -7.89
C GLY A 96 -1.53 -16.24 -7.15
N LEU A 97 -2.17 -15.24 -7.76
CA LEU A 97 -2.49 -13.97 -7.10
C LEU A 97 -3.61 -14.08 -6.07
N GLY A 98 -4.54 -15.04 -6.22
CA GLY A 98 -5.71 -15.19 -5.35
C GLY A 98 -6.83 -14.16 -5.61
N ILE A 99 -6.55 -13.15 -6.41
CA ILE A 99 -7.46 -12.06 -6.75
C ILE A 99 -7.57 -11.92 -8.26
N SER A 100 -8.64 -11.29 -8.71
CA SER A 100 -8.83 -10.84 -10.09
C SER A 100 -9.24 -9.37 -10.09
N LYS A 101 -8.66 -8.58 -11.00
CA LYS A 101 -9.11 -7.23 -11.29
C LYS A 101 -10.23 -7.33 -12.33
N THR A 102 -11.39 -6.79 -12.04
CA THR A 102 -12.53 -6.74 -12.95
C THR A 102 -13.12 -5.36 -12.98
N PHE A 103 -13.58 -4.92 -14.13
CA PHE A 103 -14.36 -3.67 -14.21
C PHE A 103 -15.63 -3.81 -13.39
N ASP A 104 -15.99 -2.74 -12.72
CA ASP A 104 -17.19 -2.69 -11.89
C ASP A 104 -18.14 -1.61 -12.41
N LEU A 105 -19.42 -1.97 -12.53
CA LEU A 105 -20.43 -1.08 -13.12
C LEU A 105 -20.59 0.20 -12.31
N ASP A 106 -20.62 0.08 -10.98
CA ASP A 106 -20.80 1.23 -10.08
C ASP A 106 -19.59 2.18 -10.14
N SER A 107 -18.38 1.62 -10.36
CA SER A 107 -17.17 2.41 -10.53
C SER A 107 -17.07 3.16 -11.85
N LEU A 108 -17.80 2.71 -12.88
CA LEU A 108 -17.87 3.38 -14.19
C LEU A 108 -18.77 4.62 -14.17
N ILE A 109 -19.77 4.65 -13.31
CA ILE A 109 -20.80 5.68 -13.27
C ILE A 109 -20.38 6.79 -12.32
N LEU A 110 -20.22 8.01 -12.84
CA LEU A 110 -19.91 9.19 -12.03
C LEU A 110 -21.16 9.76 -11.36
N ASP A 111 -22.25 9.88 -12.12
CA ASP A 111 -23.52 10.46 -11.67
C ASP A 111 -24.68 9.92 -12.53
N GLU A 112 -25.56 9.15 -11.94
CA GLU A 112 -26.72 8.57 -12.61
C GLU A 112 -27.77 9.61 -13.05
N THR A 113 -27.73 10.82 -12.48
CA THR A 113 -28.65 11.91 -12.83
C THR A 113 -28.20 12.67 -14.08
N MET A 114 -26.94 12.49 -14.51
CA MET A 114 -26.39 13.00 -15.76
C MET A 114 -26.74 12.09 -16.92
N SER A 115 -26.77 12.63 -18.12
CA SER A 115 -26.90 11.85 -19.35
C SER A 115 -25.53 11.28 -19.77
N LEU A 116 -25.54 10.31 -20.70
CA LEU A 116 -24.29 9.78 -21.27
C LEU A 116 -23.53 10.85 -22.06
N GLU A 117 -24.22 11.78 -22.70
CA GLU A 117 -23.63 12.93 -23.42
C GLU A 117 -23.01 13.95 -22.46
N GLU A 118 -23.62 14.21 -21.33
CA GLU A 118 -23.07 15.08 -20.29
C GLU A 118 -21.88 14.47 -19.57
N GLY A 119 -21.71 13.15 -19.61
CA GLY A 119 -20.57 12.42 -19.06
C GLY A 119 -20.88 11.62 -17.81
N ALA A 120 -22.10 11.05 -17.70
CA ALA A 120 -22.45 10.09 -16.64
C ALA A 120 -21.39 8.99 -16.47
N ILE A 121 -20.72 8.62 -17.57
CA ILE A 121 -19.59 7.67 -17.59
C ILE A 121 -18.36 8.40 -18.18
N PRO A 122 -17.42 8.84 -17.34
CA PRO A 122 -16.31 9.70 -17.75
C PRO A 122 -15.39 9.08 -18.82
N ILE A 123 -15.25 7.77 -18.82
CA ILE A 123 -14.41 7.05 -19.80
C ILE A 123 -14.93 7.18 -21.23
N LEU A 124 -16.26 7.32 -21.41
CA LEU A 124 -16.85 7.58 -22.72
C LEU A 124 -16.49 8.98 -23.23
N LYS A 125 -16.51 9.98 -22.36
CA LYS A 125 -16.14 11.36 -22.69
C LYS A 125 -14.66 11.49 -23.07
N LYS A 126 -13.80 10.73 -22.41
CA LYS A 126 -12.35 10.65 -22.72
C LYS A 126 -12.06 9.87 -24.00
N ASN A 127 -12.98 9.03 -24.48
CA ASN A 127 -12.79 8.16 -25.64
C ASN A 127 -13.84 8.41 -26.71
N SER A 128 -13.53 9.33 -27.65
CA SER A 128 -14.43 9.72 -28.73
C SER A 128 -14.84 8.55 -29.63
N PHE A 129 -13.98 7.56 -29.85
CA PHE A 129 -14.28 6.37 -30.63
C PHE A 129 -15.36 5.52 -29.96
N LEU A 130 -15.21 5.22 -28.68
CA LEU A 130 -16.18 4.42 -27.93
C LEU A 130 -17.54 5.15 -27.83
N MET A 131 -17.51 6.47 -27.61
CA MET A 131 -18.75 7.26 -27.55
C MET A 131 -19.49 7.27 -28.90
N GLN A 132 -18.79 7.36 -30.04
CA GLN A 132 -19.40 7.26 -31.36
C GLN A 132 -20.02 5.87 -31.62
N MET A 133 -19.38 4.79 -31.14
CA MET A 133 -19.98 3.46 -31.17
C MET A 133 -21.30 3.42 -30.38
N VAL A 134 -21.30 3.95 -29.16
CA VAL A 134 -22.50 4.00 -28.30
C VAL A 134 -23.63 4.81 -28.97
N ARG A 135 -23.31 5.97 -29.58
CA ARG A 135 -24.28 6.78 -30.34
C ARG A 135 -24.91 6.01 -31.53
N SER A 136 -24.09 5.26 -32.26
CA SER A 136 -24.58 4.45 -33.38
C SER A 136 -25.51 3.35 -32.93
N VAL A 137 -25.21 2.71 -31.80
CA VAL A 137 -26.09 1.70 -31.18
C VAL A 137 -27.39 2.34 -30.70
N ALA A 138 -27.31 3.46 -29.96
CA ALA A 138 -28.49 4.17 -29.44
C ALA A 138 -29.43 4.64 -30.56
N THR A 139 -28.87 5.17 -31.66
CA THR A 139 -29.64 5.57 -32.84
C THR A 139 -30.40 4.37 -33.44
N THR A 140 -29.74 3.21 -33.55
CA THR A 140 -30.35 1.97 -34.07
C THR A 140 -31.45 1.46 -33.15
N GLU A 141 -31.25 1.54 -31.83
CA GLU A 141 -32.22 1.11 -30.82
C GLU A 141 -33.25 2.20 -30.46
N LYS A 142 -33.20 3.36 -31.11
CA LYS A 142 -34.09 4.53 -30.88
C LYS A 142 -34.08 4.99 -29.42
N VAL A 143 -32.90 5.04 -28.81
CA VAL A 143 -32.67 5.51 -27.43
C VAL A 143 -32.09 6.91 -27.46
N ASP A 144 -32.66 7.78 -26.65
CA ASP A 144 -32.19 9.15 -26.44
C ASP A 144 -31.13 9.18 -25.37
N LEU A 145 -29.89 9.53 -25.75
CA LEU A 145 -28.72 9.57 -24.85
C LEU A 145 -28.63 10.84 -24.00
N ASP A 146 -29.49 11.86 -24.28
CA ASP A 146 -29.58 13.09 -23.48
C ASP A 146 -30.44 12.88 -22.22
N LYS A 147 -31.13 11.76 -22.10
CA LYS A 147 -31.85 11.40 -20.89
C LYS A 147 -30.91 11.04 -19.76
N PRO A 148 -31.26 11.37 -18.48
CA PRO A 148 -30.55 10.90 -17.32
C PRO A 148 -30.29 9.40 -17.37
N PHE A 149 -29.08 8.97 -16.98
CA PHE A 149 -28.66 7.58 -17.06
C PHE A 149 -29.60 6.62 -16.31
N ASN A 150 -30.11 7.03 -15.14
CA ASN A 150 -31.06 6.27 -14.34
C ASN A 150 -32.47 6.18 -14.95
N LYS A 151 -32.74 6.90 -16.05
CA LYS A 151 -34.04 6.84 -16.81
C LYS A 151 -33.92 6.07 -18.11
N LEU A 152 -32.74 5.53 -18.40
CA LEU A 152 -32.58 4.65 -19.57
C LEU A 152 -33.25 3.30 -19.31
N SER A 153 -33.80 2.68 -20.38
CA SER A 153 -34.47 1.39 -20.24
C SER A 153 -33.50 0.29 -19.85
N GLU A 154 -33.94 -0.62 -18.99
CA GLU A 154 -33.14 -1.77 -18.54
C GLU A 154 -32.62 -2.62 -19.72
N LYS A 155 -33.46 -2.78 -20.77
CA LYS A 155 -33.08 -3.46 -22.01
C LYS A 155 -31.88 -2.79 -22.69
N PHE A 156 -31.87 -1.45 -22.75
CA PHE A 156 -30.73 -0.72 -23.32
C PHE A 156 -29.51 -0.80 -22.42
N LEU A 157 -29.65 -0.73 -21.11
CA LEU A 157 -28.55 -0.87 -20.17
C LEU A 157 -27.89 -2.24 -20.27
N GLN A 158 -28.62 -3.32 -20.39
CA GLN A 158 -28.09 -4.66 -20.63
C GLN A 158 -27.31 -4.73 -21.94
N LEU A 159 -27.85 -4.19 -23.02
CA LEU A 159 -27.18 -4.08 -24.31
C LEU A 159 -25.89 -3.24 -24.18
N PHE A 160 -25.99 -2.09 -23.53
CA PHE A 160 -24.88 -1.17 -23.33
C PHE A 160 -23.72 -1.81 -22.57
N TYR A 161 -24.01 -2.54 -21.49
CA TYR A 161 -22.98 -3.18 -20.68
C TYR A 161 -22.41 -4.44 -21.32
N TYR A 162 -23.25 -5.32 -21.83
CA TYR A 162 -22.84 -6.68 -22.21
C TYR A 162 -22.95 -7.00 -23.70
N GLY A 163 -23.52 -6.09 -24.49
CA GLY A 163 -23.73 -6.32 -25.92
C GLY A 163 -24.95 -7.18 -26.21
N ASN A 164 -25.17 -7.49 -27.47
CA ASN A 164 -26.33 -8.29 -27.98
C ASN A 164 -25.83 -9.41 -28.92
N GLY A 165 -24.69 -10.06 -28.63
CA GLY A 165 -24.16 -11.23 -29.31
C GLY A 165 -24.07 -11.11 -30.84
N ASP A 166 -25.20 -11.31 -31.55
CA ASP A 166 -25.20 -11.51 -33.01
C ASP A 166 -25.72 -10.32 -33.84
N LYS A 167 -26.20 -9.25 -33.20
CA LYS A 167 -26.76 -8.09 -33.95
C LYS A 167 -25.65 -7.20 -34.49
N ILE A 168 -25.61 -7.02 -35.79
CA ILE A 168 -24.67 -6.16 -36.50
C ILE A 168 -25.18 -4.72 -36.50
N TYR A 169 -24.36 -3.80 -36.00
CA TYR A 169 -24.58 -2.36 -36.02
C TYR A 169 -23.72 -1.69 -37.08
N ASN A 170 -24.25 -0.64 -37.70
CA ASN A 170 -23.50 0.18 -38.65
C ASN A 170 -22.92 1.40 -37.92
N TYR A 171 -21.61 1.42 -37.73
CA TYR A 171 -20.91 2.49 -37.05
C TYR A 171 -20.49 3.56 -38.02
N LYS A 172 -20.83 4.81 -37.71
CA LYS A 172 -20.38 5.99 -38.44
C LYS A 172 -19.38 6.75 -37.62
N PHE A 173 -18.21 6.95 -38.17
CA PHE A 173 -17.16 7.74 -37.54
C PHE A 173 -16.92 9.00 -38.37
N GLU A 174 -16.98 10.14 -37.70
CA GLU A 174 -16.73 11.45 -38.29
C GLU A 174 -15.58 12.11 -37.51
N SER A 175 -14.54 12.52 -38.22
CA SER A 175 -13.48 13.39 -37.74
C SER A 175 -13.37 14.59 -38.65
N GLU A 176 -12.68 15.65 -38.22
CA GLU A 176 -12.54 16.91 -38.99
C GLU A 176 -12.12 16.69 -40.45
N ASN A 177 -11.41 15.60 -40.79
CA ASN A 177 -10.83 15.35 -42.12
C ASN A 177 -11.24 14.01 -42.75
N SER A 178 -12.04 13.17 -42.10
CA SER A 178 -12.42 11.86 -42.65
C SER A 178 -13.71 11.32 -42.05
N SER A 179 -14.53 10.66 -42.88
CA SER A 179 -15.64 9.85 -42.41
C SER A 179 -15.49 8.42 -42.93
N TRP A 180 -15.70 7.44 -42.09
CA TRP A 180 -15.65 6.03 -42.47
C TRP A 180 -16.73 5.22 -41.72
N ASN A 181 -17.22 4.19 -42.38
CA ASN A 181 -18.30 3.35 -41.89
C ASN A 181 -17.84 1.90 -41.86
N PHE A 182 -18.21 1.18 -40.81
CA PHE A 182 -18.03 -0.26 -40.78
C PHE A 182 -19.19 -0.96 -40.05
N LYS A 183 -19.39 -2.21 -40.36
CA LYS A 183 -20.42 -3.04 -39.73
C LYS A 183 -19.80 -4.06 -38.81
N LYS A 184 -20.24 -4.10 -37.56
CA LYS A 184 -19.76 -5.04 -36.55
C LYS A 184 -20.76 -5.19 -35.42
N GLU A 185 -20.65 -6.28 -34.67
CA GLU A 185 -21.38 -6.50 -33.42
C GLU A 185 -20.91 -5.52 -32.35
N PHE A 186 -21.83 -5.16 -31.44
CA PHE A 186 -21.46 -4.37 -30.27
C PHE A 186 -21.16 -5.30 -29.10
N PRO A 187 -19.90 -5.38 -28.65
CA PRO A 187 -19.49 -6.32 -27.60
C PRO A 187 -19.95 -5.91 -26.20
N GLY A 188 -20.54 -4.72 -26.08
CA GLY A 188 -20.78 -4.08 -24.79
C GLY A 188 -19.55 -3.36 -24.25
N ILE A 189 -19.79 -2.40 -23.36
CA ILE A 189 -18.72 -1.57 -22.79
C ILE A 189 -17.75 -2.40 -21.92
N MET A 190 -18.26 -3.39 -21.19
CA MET A 190 -17.45 -4.24 -20.30
C MET A 190 -16.42 -5.06 -21.09
N ALA A 191 -16.86 -5.80 -22.10
CA ALA A 191 -15.96 -6.59 -22.95
C ALA A 191 -14.97 -5.70 -23.74
N TRP A 192 -15.42 -4.51 -24.17
CA TRP A 192 -14.54 -3.55 -24.82
C TRP A 192 -13.44 -3.05 -23.90
N LEU A 193 -13.78 -2.70 -22.64
CA LEU A 193 -12.82 -2.24 -21.62
C LEU A 193 -11.82 -3.33 -21.26
N GLU A 194 -12.28 -4.57 -21.06
CA GLU A 194 -11.42 -5.73 -20.78
C GLU A 194 -10.42 -5.96 -21.92
N LYS A 195 -10.91 -5.94 -23.15
CA LYS A 195 -10.08 -6.09 -24.35
C LYS A 195 -9.05 -4.95 -24.44
N LYS A 196 -9.48 -3.71 -24.27
CA LYS A 196 -8.60 -2.54 -24.33
C LYS A 196 -7.53 -2.55 -23.25
N HIS A 197 -7.87 -2.94 -22.02
CA HIS A 197 -6.91 -3.11 -20.93
C HIS A 197 -5.87 -4.19 -21.23
N LYS A 198 -6.31 -5.33 -21.78
CA LYS A 198 -5.44 -6.47 -22.10
C LYS A 198 -4.50 -6.20 -23.28
N GLU A 199 -4.99 -5.51 -24.31
CA GLU A 199 -4.26 -5.27 -25.57
C GLU A 199 -3.48 -3.95 -25.58
N SER A 200 -3.65 -3.08 -24.57
CA SER A 200 -2.95 -1.78 -24.55
C SER A 200 -1.47 -1.94 -24.26
N GLU A 201 -0.62 -1.43 -25.14
CA GLU A 201 0.84 -1.31 -24.94
C GLU A 201 1.20 -0.10 -24.08
N SER A 202 0.30 0.90 -23.97
CA SER A 202 0.52 2.11 -23.15
C SER A 202 0.23 1.84 -21.69
N GLU A 203 1.27 1.92 -20.85
CA GLU A 203 1.15 1.82 -19.39
C GLU A 203 0.20 2.87 -18.81
N LYS A 204 0.25 4.10 -19.32
CA LYS A 204 -0.66 5.17 -18.89
C LYS A 204 -2.11 4.79 -19.16
N THR A 205 -2.43 4.27 -20.35
CA THR A 205 -3.79 3.85 -20.69
C THR A 205 -4.26 2.71 -19.79
N ARG A 206 -3.38 1.76 -19.47
CA ARG A 206 -3.72 0.67 -18.53
C ARG A 206 -4.02 1.19 -17.14
N LEU A 207 -3.18 2.10 -16.61
CA LEU A 207 -3.39 2.72 -15.30
C LEU A 207 -4.69 3.54 -15.26
N ASP A 208 -4.98 4.34 -16.29
CA ASP A 208 -6.24 5.10 -16.39
C ASP A 208 -7.48 4.19 -16.42
N LEU A 209 -7.37 3.00 -17.02
CA LEU A 209 -8.44 2.01 -17.04
C LEU A 209 -8.58 1.28 -15.68
N GLU A 210 -7.47 1.03 -15.00
CA GLU A 210 -7.47 0.37 -13.69
C GLU A 210 -8.17 1.18 -12.59
N GLU A 211 -8.33 2.50 -12.75
CA GLU A 211 -9.14 3.34 -11.85
C GLU A 211 -10.62 2.90 -11.78
N TYR A 212 -11.11 2.21 -12.82
CA TYR A 212 -12.48 1.70 -12.91
C TYR A 212 -12.61 0.22 -12.58
N MET A 213 -11.51 -0.39 -12.13
CA MET A 213 -11.50 -1.80 -11.77
C MET A 213 -11.56 -1.98 -10.26
N ILE A 214 -12.26 -3.02 -9.84
CA ILE A 214 -12.27 -3.47 -8.45
C ILE A 214 -11.54 -4.80 -8.32
N ILE A 215 -10.98 -5.02 -7.15
CA ILE A 215 -10.30 -6.26 -6.81
C ILE A 215 -11.31 -7.20 -6.16
N LYS A 216 -11.57 -8.34 -6.80
CA LYS A 216 -12.40 -9.41 -6.26
C LYS A 216 -11.58 -10.67 -5.99
N LYS A 217 -12.05 -11.53 -5.10
CA LYS A 217 -11.44 -12.86 -4.92
C LYS A 217 -11.53 -13.63 -6.24
N CYS A 218 -10.47 -14.32 -6.62
CA CYS A 218 -10.44 -15.13 -7.84
C CYS A 218 -11.59 -16.15 -7.82
N PRO A 219 -12.42 -16.24 -8.87
CA PRO A 219 -13.56 -17.16 -8.92
C PRO A 219 -13.13 -18.64 -8.88
N GLY A 220 -11.94 -18.96 -9.41
CA GLY A 220 -11.43 -20.33 -9.45
C GLY A 220 -10.93 -20.81 -8.09
N CYS A 221 -9.99 -20.10 -7.48
CA CYS A 221 -9.41 -20.54 -6.21
C CYS A 221 -10.07 -19.88 -4.98
N LYS A 222 -11.04 -18.99 -5.16
CA LYS A 222 -11.75 -18.27 -4.07
C LYS A 222 -10.81 -17.56 -3.09
N GLY A 223 -9.68 -17.08 -3.58
CA GLY A 223 -8.63 -16.42 -2.80
C GLY A 223 -7.51 -17.34 -2.32
N LYS A 224 -7.61 -18.65 -2.49
CA LYS A 224 -6.64 -19.63 -1.97
C LYS A 224 -5.32 -19.73 -2.79
N LYS A 225 -5.16 -18.95 -3.86
CA LYS A 225 -3.93 -18.81 -4.67
C LYS A 225 -3.47 -20.09 -5.39
N LEU A 226 -3.69 -21.27 -4.83
CA LEU A 226 -3.23 -22.57 -5.31
C LEU A 226 -4.29 -23.32 -6.14
N ASN A 227 -3.84 -24.29 -6.89
CA ASN A 227 -4.69 -25.20 -7.64
C ASN A 227 -5.38 -26.21 -6.72
N PRO A 228 -6.46 -26.91 -7.18
CA PRO A 228 -7.19 -27.87 -6.37
C PRO A 228 -6.36 -29.07 -5.89
N PHE A 229 -5.32 -29.47 -6.62
CA PHE A 229 -4.47 -30.60 -6.24
C PHE A 229 -3.63 -30.27 -5.01
N ALA A 230 -2.99 -29.10 -5.00
CA ALA A 230 -2.24 -28.61 -3.84
C ALA A 230 -3.12 -28.44 -2.60
N LEU A 231 -4.35 -27.94 -2.80
CA LEU A 231 -5.31 -27.71 -1.71
C LEU A 231 -5.91 -29.01 -1.13
N ALA A 232 -5.87 -30.12 -1.89
CA ALA A 232 -6.35 -31.41 -1.44
C ALA A 232 -5.39 -32.12 -0.46
N VAL A 233 -4.12 -31.70 -0.43
CA VAL A 233 -3.12 -32.24 0.50
C VAL A 233 -3.27 -31.53 1.85
N THR A 234 -3.47 -32.29 2.92
CA THR A 234 -3.71 -31.75 4.25
C THR A 234 -2.76 -32.37 5.29
N VAL A 235 -2.39 -31.54 6.28
CA VAL A 235 -1.72 -31.96 7.50
C VAL A 235 -2.65 -31.59 8.67
N ASN A 236 -3.01 -32.57 9.49
CA ASN A 236 -3.99 -32.38 10.57
C ASN A 236 -5.28 -31.68 10.06
N GLN A 237 -5.82 -32.13 8.91
CA GLN A 237 -7.03 -31.64 8.24
C GLN A 237 -6.95 -30.20 7.70
N GLN A 238 -5.80 -29.56 7.70
CA GLN A 238 -5.60 -28.23 7.14
C GLN A 238 -4.70 -28.28 5.90
N SER A 239 -5.11 -27.58 4.84
CA SER A 239 -4.25 -27.36 3.66
C SER A 239 -3.18 -26.33 3.98
N ILE A 240 -2.13 -26.26 3.15
CA ILE A 240 -1.05 -25.28 3.33
C ILE A 240 -1.58 -23.83 3.39
N ILE A 241 -2.59 -23.48 2.61
CA ILE A 241 -3.17 -22.13 2.62
C ILE A 241 -3.97 -21.88 3.88
N ASP A 242 -4.72 -22.89 4.37
CA ASP A 242 -5.47 -22.74 5.63
C ASP A 242 -4.50 -22.46 6.80
N VAL A 243 -3.31 -23.08 6.80
CA VAL A 243 -2.24 -22.79 7.78
C VAL A 243 -1.62 -21.41 7.53
N CYS A 244 -1.40 -21.02 6.26
CA CYS A 244 -0.87 -19.69 5.94
C CYS A 244 -1.85 -18.55 6.25
N ASP A 245 -3.14 -18.81 6.29
CA ASP A 245 -4.18 -17.84 6.66
C ASP A 245 -4.32 -17.67 8.18
N LEU A 246 -3.71 -18.56 8.97
CA LEU A 246 -3.59 -18.37 10.41
C LEU A 246 -2.70 -17.16 10.73
N SER A 247 -2.98 -16.47 11.81
CA SER A 247 -2.04 -15.52 12.38
C SER A 247 -0.76 -16.23 12.81
N ILE A 248 0.37 -15.52 12.88
CA ILE A 248 1.66 -16.12 13.30
C ILE A 248 1.54 -16.79 14.67
N ASN A 249 0.76 -16.21 15.58
CA ASN A 249 0.49 -16.83 16.88
C ASN A 249 -0.24 -18.16 16.74
N GLU A 250 -1.34 -18.17 15.98
CA GLU A 250 -2.13 -19.39 15.74
C GLU A 250 -1.36 -20.45 14.95
N ALA A 251 -0.52 -20.01 14.00
CA ALA A 251 0.37 -20.91 13.28
C ALA A 251 1.39 -21.56 14.22
N ALA A 252 1.95 -20.80 15.17
CA ALA A 252 2.83 -21.35 16.19
C ALA A 252 2.12 -22.41 17.04
N ASP A 253 0.91 -22.11 17.52
CA ASP A 253 0.08 -23.04 18.30
C ASP A 253 -0.27 -24.30 17.47
N PHE A 254 -0.59 -24.13 16.18
CA PHE A 254 -0.84 -25.25 15.28
C PHE A 254 0.36 -26.18 15.17
N PHE A 255 1.57 -25.65 14.89
CA PHE A 255 2.77 -26.47 14.77
C PHE A 255 3.21 -27.07 16.12
N GLU A 256 2.91 -26.43 17.26
CA GLU A 256 3.14 -27.03 18.59
C GLU A 256 2.21 -28.21 18.85
N SER A 257 0.97 -28.17 18.38
CA SER A 257 -0.05 -29.21 18.59
C SER A 257 0.18 -30.46 17.77
N LEU A 258 1.01 -30.40 16.70
CA LEU A 258 1.24 -31.54 15.82
C LEU A 258 1.97 -32.69 16.52
N LYS A 259 1.41 -33.88 16.41
CA LYS A 259 1.98 -35.12 16.94
C LYS A 259 2.16 -36.13 15.81
N PHE A 260 3.37 -36.56 15.60
CA PHE A 260 3.72 -37.59 14.62
C PHE A 260 4.27 -38.83 15.34
N THR A 261 4.10 -40.02 14.74
CA THR A 261 4.56 -41.29 15.29
C THR A 261 5.42 -42.04 14.28
N GLY A 262 6.29 -42.93 14.75
CA GLY A 262 7.13 -43.76 13.91
C GLY A 262 8.08 -42.94 13.01
N ASN A 263 8.28 -43.34 11.77
CA ASN A 263 9.17 -42.69 10.82
C ASN A 263 8.78 -41.25 10.51
N GLN A 264 7.49 -40.92 10.58
CA GLN A 264 7.01 -39.55 10.38
C GLN A 264 7.55 -38.60 11.47
N ALA A 265 7.68 -39.07 12.72
CA ALA A 265 8.22 -38.25 13.81
C ALA A 265 9.69 -37.87 13.55
N ILE A 266 10.48 -38.80 13.02
CA ILE A 266 11.91 -38.55 12.72
C ILE A 266 12.07 -37.51 11.61
N ILE A 267 11.27 -37.62 10.54
CA ILE A 267 11.26 -36.68 9.43
C ILE A 267 10.78 -35.29 9.88
N ALA A 268 9.68 -35.26 10.61
CA ALA A 268 9.04 -34.01 11.06
C ALA A 268 9.89 -33.24 12.07
N GLN A 269 10.68 -33.88 12.90
CA GLN A 269 11.41 -33.26 14.00
C GLN A 269 12.30 -32.09 13.53
N LYS A 270 13.12 -32.28 12.49
CA LYS A 270 14.00 -31.24 11.98
C LYS A 270 13.23 -30.10 11.35
N VAL A 271 12.23 -30.43 10.52
CA VAL A 271 11.40 -29.44 9.80
C VAL A 271 10.59 -28.61 10.80
N LEU A 272 9.96 -29.24 11.78
CA LEU A 272 9.17 -28.57 12.80
C LEU A 272 10.02 -27.63 13.65
N LYS A 273 11.25 -28.03 14.00
CA LYS A 273 12.17 -27.18 14.72
C LYS A 273 12.42 -25.88 13.97
N GLU A 274 12.81 -25.97 12.71
CA GLU A 274 13.07 -24.79 11.86
C GLU A 274 11.84 -23.88 11.73
N ILE A 275 10.65 -24.46 11.50
CA ILE A 275 9.40 -23.68 11.41
C ILE A 275 9.11 -22.96 12.73
N LYS A 276 9.20 -23.66 13.86
CA LYS A 276 8.92 -23.11 15.20
C LYS A 276 9.91 -21.99 15.55
N ASP A 277 11.19 -22.18 15.29
CA ASP A 277 12.22 -21.17 15.51
C ASP A 277 11.94 -19.89 14.70
N ARG A 278 11.61 -20.02 13.42
CA ARG A 278 11.25 -18.87 12.56
C ARG A 278 9.97 -18.17 13.00
N LEU A 279 8.92 -18.91 13.39
CA LEU A 279 7.69 -18.33 13.94
C LEU A 279 7.96 -17.60 15.24
N LYS A 280 8.79 -18.16 16.13
CA LYS A 280 9.20 -17.53 17.38
C LYS A 280 9.91 -16.19 17.16
N PHE A 281 10.79 -16.08 16.14
CA PHE A 281 11.41 -14.81 15.81
C PHE A 281 10.37 -13.76 15.36
N LEU A 282 9.41 -14.15 14.54
CA LEU A 282 8.32 -13.24 14.12
C LEU A 282 7.45 -12.79 15.31
N LEU A 283 7.21 -13.68 16.27
CA LEU A 283 6.49 -13.35 17.53
C LEU A 283 7.29 -12.37 18.39
N ASN A 284 8.61 -12.57 18.50
CA ASN A 284 9.49 -11.73 19.32
C ASN A 284 9.58 -10.29 18.80
N VAL A 285 9.46 -10.07 17.49
CA VAL A 285 9.43 -8.73 16.90
C VAL A 285 8.02 -8.12 16.86
N GLY A 286 7.03 -8.71 17.53
CA GLY A 286 5.67 -8.15 17.67
C GLY A 286 4.79 -8.31 16.44
N LEU A 287 5.03 -9.30 15.56
CA LEU A 287 4.24 -9.56 14.36
C LEU A 287 3.18 -10.66 14.53
N ASN A 288 2.78 -10.94 15.77
CA ASN A 288 1.86 -12.01 16.15
C ASN A 288 0.51 -12.01 15.41
N TYR A 289 0.04 -10.85 15.01
CA TYR A 289 -1.25 -10.63 14.35
C TYR A 289 -1.23 -10.81 12.82
N LEU A 290 -0.05 -10.80 12.19
CA LEU A 290 0.08 -11.00 10.75
C LEU A 290 -0.22 -12.45 10.36
N THR A 291 -0.74 -12.65 9.14
CA THR A 291 -0.86 -13.97 8.52
C THR A 291 0.32 -14.21 7.58
N LEU A 292 0.75 -15.47 7.45
CA LEU A 292 1.84 -15.84 6.53
C LEU A 292 1.47 -15.60 5.05
N ASN A 293 0.16 -15.58 4.75
CA ASN A 293 -0.38 -15.34 3.40
C ASN A 293 -0.56 -13.85 3.07
N ARG A 294 -0.16 -12.94 3.97
CA ARG A 294 -0.33 -11.50 3.75
C ARG A 294 0.56 -10.99 2.62
N ASP A 295 -0.03 -10.25 1.69
CA ASP A 295 0.69 -9.69 0.56
C ASP A 295 1.68 -8.60 1.00
N ALA A 296 2.92 -8.66 0.49
CA ALA A 296 4.00 -7.73 0.87
C ALA A 296 3.65 -6.26 0.60
N VAL A 297 2.88 -5.97 -0.46
CA VAL A 297 2.41 -4.61 -0.79
C VAL A 297 1.47 -4.03 0.28
N SER A 298 0.81 -4.90 1.04
CA SER A 298 -0.12 -4.48 2.12
C SER A 298 0.57 -4.26 3.47
N LEU A 299 1.86 -4.55 3.57
CA LEU A 299 2.65 -4.34 4.78
C LEU A 299 3.03 -2.87 4.93
N SER A 300 2.97 -2.38 6.16
CA SER A 300 3.56 -1.08 6.49
C SER A 300 5.10 -1.15 6.43
N GLY A 301 5.76 0.03 6.36
CA GLY A 301 7.22 0.11 6.37
C GLY A 301 7.83 -0.60 7.59
N GLY A 302 7.30 -0.34 8.78
CA GLY A 302 7.74 -0.97 10.02
C GLY A 302 7.49 -2.47 10.07
N GLU A 303 6.34 -2.97 9.55
CA GLU A 303 6.09 -4.42 9.44
C GLU A 303 7.11 -5.11 8.54
N SER A 304 7.39 -4.53 7.36
CA SER A 304 8.40 -5.06 6.43
C SER A 304 9.79 -5.08 7.03
N GLN A 305 10.19 -4.04 7.74
CA GLN A 305 11.49 -3.95 8.42
C GLN A 305 11.62 -5.01 9.50
N ARG A 306 10.58 -5.21 10.33
CA ARG A 306 10.57 -6.25 11.38
C ARG A 306 10.61 -7.67 10.83
N ILE A 307 9.97 -7.94 9.68
CA ILE A 307 10.10 -9.23 9.00
C ILE A 307 11.55 -9.47 8.58
N ARG A 308 12.23 -8.45 8.02
CA ARG A 308 13.65 -8.55 7.68
C ARG A 308 14.51 -8.78 8.92
N LEU A 309 14.27 -8.04 10.01
CA LEU A 309 14.95 -8.21 11.28
C LEU A 309 14.77 -9.63 11.82
N ALA A 310 13.54 -10.15 11.85
CA ALA A 310 13.27 -11.52 12.29
C ALA A 310 14.03 -12.57 11.45
N THR A 311 14.14 -12.35 10.13
CA THR A 311 14.88 -13.24 9.24
C THR A 311 16.38 -13.23 9.56
N GLN A 312 16.95 -12.07 9.88
CA GLN A 312 18.38 -11.94 10.24
C GLN A 312 18.69 -12.55 11.61
N ILE A 313 17.85 -12.32 12.60
CA ILE A 313 17.97 -12.91 13.94
C ILE A 313 17.92 -14.44 13.85
N GLY A 314 17.06 -14.97 12.98
CA GLY A 314 16.91 -16.41 12.74
C GLY A 314 18.17 -17.10 12.21
N SER A 315 19.12 -16.35 11.67
CA SER A 315 20.40 -16.91 11.21
C SER A 315 21.37 -17.28 12.35
N ALA A 316 21.08 -16.85 13.59
CA ALA A 316 21.91 -17.06 14.79
C ALA A 316 23.40 -16.73 14.60
N LEU A 317 23.72 -15.76 13.73
CA LEU A 317 25.06 -15.30 13.48
C LEU A 317 25.58 -14.51 14.69
N SER A 318 26.85 -14.74 15.06
CA SER A 318 27.57 -13.99 16.08
C SER A 318 28.75 -13.22 15.44
N GLY A 319 29.17 -12.12 16.07
CA GLY A 319 30.25 -11.27 15.57
C GLY A 319 29.87 -10.41 14.36
N VAL A 320 28.57 -10.13 14.18
CA VAL A 320 28.03 -9.33 13.06
C VAL A 320 27.69 -7.92 13.55
N LEU A 321 27.87 -6.92 12.69
CA LEU A 321 27.35 -5.57 12.90
C LEU A 321 25.95 -5.48 12.24
N TYR A 322 24.93 -5.26 13.06
CA TYR A 322 23.56 -4.96 12.63
C TYR A 322 23.35 -3.45 12.66
N VAL A 323 22.90 -2.89 11.54
CA VAL A 323 22.54 -1.48 11.42
C VAL A 323 21.05 -1.39 11.15
N LEU A 324 20.31 -0.72 12.02
CA LEU A 324 18.85 -0.60 11.99
C LEU A 324 18.48 0.88 11.95
N ASP A 325 17.59 1.24 11.04
CA ASP A 325 17.09 2.60 10.87
C ASP A 325 15.64 2.66 11.35
N GLU A 326 15.40 3.35 12.48
CA GLU A 326 14.10 3.56 13.11
C GLU A 326 13.24 2.28 13.22
N PRO A 327 13.71 1.20 13.84
CA PRO A 327 12.96 -0.06 13.90
C PRO A 327 11.68 0.01 14.74
N SER A 328 11.52 1.04 15.59
CA SER A 328 10.32 1.29 16.41
C SER A 328 9.15 1.93 15.65
N ILE A 329 9.34 2.32 14.37
CA ILE A 329 8.31 3.00 13.57
C ILE A 329 6.98 2.25 13.59
N GLY A 330 5.89 2.98 13.88
CA GLY A 330 4.51 2.46 13.87
C GLY A 330 4.24 1.41 14.94
N LEU A 331 5.10 1.32 15.96
CA LEU A 331 4.90 0.44 17.11
C LEU A 331 4.13 1.13 18.23
N HIS A 332 3.19 0.38 18.80
CA HIS A 332 2.67 0.71 20.11
C HIS A 332 3.74 0.41 21.18
N GLN A 333 3.76 1.15 22.30
CA GLN A 333 4.78 1.00 23.37
C GLN A 333 4.93 -0.45 23.85
N ARG A 334 3.83 -1.18 23.98
CA ARG A 334 3.83 -2.62 24.33
C ARG A 334 4.69 -3.47 23.38
N ASP A 335 4.61 -3.17 22.09
CA ASP A 335 5.33 -3.93 21.06
C ASP A 335 6.77 -3.44 20.95
N ASN A 336 7.03 -2.16 21.27
CA ASN A 336 8.38 -1.58 21.37
C ASN A 336 9.21 -2.21 22.48
N GLU A 337 8.63 -2.46 23.66
CA GLU A 337 9.33 -3.19 24.74
C GLU A 337 9.83 -4.57 24.28
N LYS A 338 9.05 -5.31 23.46
CA LYS A 338 9.46 -6.60 22.89
C LYS A 338 10.61 -6.45 21.88
N LEU A 339 10.54 -5.41 21.05
CA LEU A 339 11.61 -5.10 20.11
C LEU A 339 12.91 -4.79 20.82
N ILE A 340 12.91 -3.92 21.83
CA ILE A 340 14.07 -3.57 22.65
C ILE A 340 14.67 -4.85 23.25
N GLN A 341 13.86 -5.71 23.87
CA GLN A 341 14.36 -6.98 24.44
C GLN A 341 14.99 -7.87 23.35
N THR A 342 14.44 -7.86 22.15
CA THR A 342 14.99 -8.63 21.02
C THR A 342 16.34 -8.09 20.58
N LEU A 343 16.53 -6.77 20.55
CA LEU A 343 17.81 -6.12 20.22
C LEU A 343 18.86 -6.39 21.29
N ILE A 344 18.49 -6.34 22.57
CA ILE A 344 19.36 -6.70 23.70
C ILE A 344 19.82 -8.15 23.56
N ASN A 345 18.90 -9.08 23.29
CA ASN A 345 19.25 -10.50 23.09
C ASN A 345 20.20 -10.69 21.90
N LEU A 346 20.00 -9.94 20.81
CA LEU A 346 20.88 -9.97 19.63
C LEU A 346 22.30 -9.51 19.97
N ARG A 347 22.46 -8.46 20.79
CA ARG A 347 23.72 -7.98 21.33
C ARG A 347 24.36 -9.05 22.21
N ASP A 348 23.61 -9.66 23.12
CA ASP A 348 24.12 -10.61 24.14
C ASP A 348 24.65 -11.93 23.52
N ILE A 349 24.23 -12.27 22.30
CA ILE A 349 24.79 -13.38 21.50
C ILE A 349 26.20 -13.04 20.97
N GLY A 350 26.71 -11.81 21.16
CA GLY A 350 28.04 -11.37 20.74
C GLY A 350 28.06 -10.55 19.45
N ASN A 351 26.96 -9.87 19.13
CA ASN A 351 26.85 -8.96 18.00
C ASN A 351 26.99 -7.49 18.43
N THR A 352 27.30 -6.64 17.46
CA THR A 352 27.20 -5.19 17.63
C THR A 352 25.91 -4.70 16.97
N VAL A 353 25.08 -3.95 17.70
CA VAL A 353 23.81 -3.44 17.20
C VAL A 353 23.86 -1.91 17.21
N LEU A 354 23.84 -1.31 16.02
CA LEU A 354 23.76 0.13 15.80
C LEU A 354 22.33 0.48 15.39
N VAL A 355 21.68 1.36 16.16
CA VAL A 355 20.29 1.75 15.92
C VAL A 355 20.22 3.25 15.76
N VAL A 356 19.59 3.71 14.68
CA VAL A 356 19.17 5.11 14.52
C VAL A 356 17.76 5.21 15.09
N GLU A 357 17.54 6.03 16.12
CA GLU A 357 16.27 6.06 16.83
C GLU A 357 15.91 7.44 17.38
N HIS A 358 14.60 7.65 17.55
CA HIS A 358 14.01 8.83 18.19
C HIS A 358 13.14 8.46 19.39
N ASP A 359 12.95 7.18 19.66
CA ASP A 359 12.15 6.67 20.77
C ASP A 359 12.90 6.75 22.12
N GLU A 360 12.26 7.33 23.13
CA GLU A 360 12.84 7.55 24.45
C GLU A 360 13.26 6.24 25.13
N GLU A 361 12.39 5.20 25.08
CA GLU A 361 12.65 3.93 25.77
C GLU A 361 13.83 3.18 25.13
N THR A 362 13.92 3.22 23.80
CA THR A 362 15.05 2.62 23.05
C THR A 362 16.36 3.34 23.34
N MET A 363 16.36 4.68 23.38
CA MET A 363 17.55 5.46 23.71
C MET A 363 18.02 5.17 25.14
N LEU A 364 17.13 5.12 26.12
CA LEU A 364 17.46 4.83 27.51
C LEU A 364 17.92 3.38 27.74
N ALA A 365 17.51 2.44 26.89
CA ALA A 365 17.93 1.04 26.94
C ALA A 365 19.26 0.76 26.26
N SER A 366 19.87 1.74 25.57
CA SER A 366 21.15 1.59 24.88
C SER A 366 22.35 1.57 25.86
N ASP A 367 23.41 0.85 25.50
CA ASP A 367 24.67 0.86 26.27
C ASP A 367 25.47 2.15 26.03
N TYR A 368 25.31 2.73 24.82
CA TYR A 368 26.03 3.91 24.38
C TYR A 368 25.15 4.73 23.44
N LEU A 369 25.06 6.03 23.70
CA LEU A 369 24.26 6.95 22.92
C LEU A 369 25.13 7.99 22.23
N ILE A 370 24.93 8.22 20.93
CA ILE A 370 25.61 9.24 20.14
C ILE A 370 24.54 10.24 19.70
N ASP A 371 24.58 11.46 20.23
CA ASP A 371 23.66 12.54 19.90
C ASP A 371 24.24 13.40 18.78
N MET A 372 23.56 13.37 17.63
CA MET A 372 23.93 14.15 16.45
C MET A 372 23.13 15.44 16.37
N GLY A 373 23.81 16.56 16.09
CA GLY A 373 23.14 17.86 16.04
C GLY A 373 24.11 19.00 15.69
N PRO A 374 23.91 20.21 16.27
CA PRO A 374 22.86 20.60 17.22
C PRO A 374 21.46 20.75 16.61
N GLN A 375 21.35 20.95 15.30
CA GLN A 375 20.09 21.09 14.55
C GLN A 375 20.16 20.24 13.27
N ALA A 376 19.18 20.40 12.38
CA ALA A 376 19.15 19.70 11.10
C ALA A 376 19.83 20.52 9.96
N GLY A 377 20.17 19.85 8.85
CA GLY A 377 20.69 20.47 7.64
C GLY A 377 22.05 21.14 7.83
N LEU A 378 22.17 22.39 7.43
CA LEU A 378 23.44 23.16 7.48
C LEU A 378 23.97 23.38 8.92
N HIS A 379 23.08 23.32 9.89
CA HIS A 379 23.40 23.54 11.31
C HIS A 379 23.58 22.22 12.09
N GLY A 380 23.59 21.11 11.39
CA GLY A 380 23.73 19.75 11.93
C GLY A 380 25.04 19.10 11.54
N GLY A 381 25.10 17.77 11.73
CA GLY A 381 26.22 16.94 11.29
C GLY A 381 27.39 16.86 12.28
N GLU A 382 27.23 17.38 13.51
CA GLU A 382 28.24 17.29 14.58
C GLU A 382 27.81 16.30 15.65
N VAL A 383 28.78 15.64 16.30
CA VAL A 383 28.55 14.88 17.53
C VAL A 383 28.47 15.86 18.70
N VAL A 384 27.27 16.09 19.22
CA VAL A 384 27.03 17.04 20.34
C VAL A 384 27.32 16.39 21.68
N ALA A 385 26.99 15.12 21.84
CA ALA A 385 27.25 14.32 23.02
C ALA A 385 27.46 12.85 22.63
N ALA A 386 28.31 12.15 23.38
CA ALA A 386 28.51 10.72 23.23
C ALA A 386 28.89 10.14 24.61
N GLY A 387 28.33 8.97 24.94
CA GLY A 387 28.55 8.31 26.24
C GLY A 387 27.35 7.42 26.59
N THR A 388 27.27 7.02 27.86
CA THR A 388 26.09 6.33 28.38
C THR A 388 24.89 7.26 28.36
N PRO A 389 23.63 6.75 28.34
CA PRO A 389 22.45 7.60 28.42
C PRO A 389 22.48 8.62 29.57
N GLU A 390 23.00 8.24 30.77
CA GLU A 390 23.13 9.12 31.93
C GLU A 390 24.14 10.25 31.68
N GLU A 391 25.21 10.00 30.92
CA GLU A 391 26.23 11.03 30.58
C GLU A 391 25.61 12.03 29.56
N VAL A 392 24.89 11.54 28.58
CA VAL A 392 24.20 12.39 27.57
C VAL A 392 23.11 13.25 28.22
N ILE A 393 22.34 12.69 29.16
CA ILE A 393 21.31 13.41 29.95
C ILE A 393 21.93 14.58 30.72
N LYS A 394 23.14 14.47 31.22
CA LYS A 394 23.85 15.54 31.97
C LYS A 394 24.45 16.59 31.05
N ASN A 395 24.54 16.36 29.75
CA ASN A 395 25.15 17.28 28.81
C ASN A 395 24.21 18.45 28.46
N ILE A 396 24.49 19.63 28.93
CA ILE A 396 23.68 20.85 28.73
C ILE A 396 23.55 21.22 27.24
N LYS A 397 24.51 20.85 26.38
CA LYS A 397 24.45 21.14 24.94
C LYS A 397 23.56 20.17 24.18
N SER A 398 23.32 18.98 24.70
CA SER A 398 22.48 17.98 24.07
C SER A 398 20.99 18.35 24.18
N LEU A 399 20.33 18.54 23.03
CA LEU A 399 18.91 18.76 22.99
C LEU A 399 18.15 17.49 23.39
N THR A 400 18.59 16.33 22.88
CA THR A 400 18.10 15.01 23.26
C THR A 400 18.23 14.80 24.77
N GLY A 401 19.39 15.10 25.36
CA GLY A 401 19.61 15.01 26.81
C GLY A 401 18.65 15.89 27.64
N LYS A 402 18.31 17.08 27.17
CA LYS A 402 17.33 17.96 27.82
C LYS A 402 15.92 17.35 27.82
N TYR A 403 15.52 16.67 26.76
CA TYR A 403 14.22 15.97 26.71
C TYR A 403 14.23 14.73 27.60
N LEU A 404 15.27 13.89 27.52
CA LEU A 404 15.41 12.70 28.36
C LEU A 404 15.50 13.04 29.86
N SER A 405 16.09 14.19 30.23
CA SER A 405 16.12 14.68 31.63
C SER A 405 14.79 15.29 32.10
N GLY A 406 13.86 15.56 31.20
CA GLY A 406 12.62 16.26 31.47
C GLY A 406 12.77 17.77 31.68
N VAL A 407 13.94 18.36 31.42
CA VAL A 407 14.15 19.84 31.41
C VAL A 407 13.31 20.46 30.31
N ASN A 408 13.36 19.89 29.10
CA ASN A 408 12.46 20.22 28.01
C ASN A 408 11.30 19.22 28.02
N LYS A 409 10.07 19.70 27.81
CA LYS A 409 8.86 18.85 27.76
C LYS A 409 7.89 19.36 26.72
N ILE A 410 7.16 18.44 26.13
CA ILE A 410 5.94 18.78 25.39
C ILE A 410 4.81 19.01 26.40
N HIS A 411 4.32 20.25 26.45
CA HIS A 411 3.36 20.68 27.44
C HIS A 411 1.98 20.05 27.22
N ILE A 412 1.39 19.54 28.30
CA ILE A 412 0.01 19.06 28.33
C ILE A 412 -0.89 20.28 28.45
N PRO A 413 -1.94 20.44 27.61
CA PRO A 413 -2.89 21.51 27.76
C PRO A 413 -3.56 21.51 29.14
N THR A 414 -3.63 22.67 29.79
CA THR A 414 -4.28 22.81 31.11
C THR A 414 -5.79 22.56 31.03
N GLU A 415 -6.40 22.96 29.92
CA GLU A 415 -7.80 22.77 29.63
C GLU A 415 -7.98 22.13 28.27
N ARG A 416 -8.89 21.15 28.17
CA ARG A 416 -9.28 20.53 26.90
C ARG A 416 -10.40 21.32 26.24
N ARG A 417 -10.40 21.37 24.91
CA ARG A 417 -11.48 22.05 24.17
C ARG A 417 -12.81 21.34 24.40
N ASN A 418 -13.88 22.13 24.51
CA ASN A 418 -15.24 21.58 24.62
C ASN A 418 -15.76 21.21 23.22
N LEU A 419 -15.88 19.93 22.94
CA LEU A 419 -16.26 19.38 21.64
C LEU A 419 -17.74 18.98 21.64
N THR A 420 -18.60 19.84 21.09
CA THR A 420 -20.06 19.63 21.09
C THR A 420 -20.58 18.91 19.85
N ASN A 421 -19.96 19.12 18.69
CA ASN A 421 -20.33 18.49 17.43
C ASN A 421 -19.55 17.20 17.23
N LYS A 422 -20.17 16.19 16.61
CA LYS A 422 -19.51 14.93 16.29
C LYS A 422 -20.01 14.31 14.99
N ILE A 423 -19.15 13.56 14.31
CA ILE A 423 -19.53 12.59 13.27
C ILE A 423 -19.74 11.25 13.98
N VAL A 424 -20.86 10.58 13.68
CA VAL A 424 -21.14 9.24 14.18
C VAL A 424 -21.19 8.27 13.01
N LEU A 425 -20.32 7.28 13.02
CA LEU A 425 -20.28 6.18 12.06
C LEU A 425 -20.73 4.90 12.75
N ASN A 426 -21.86 4.34 12.33
CA ASN A 426 -22.49 3.20 12.98
C ASN A 426 -22.14 1.88 12.31
N LYS A 427 -21.83 0.86 13.15
CA LYS A 427 -21.61 -0.54 12.76
C LYS A 427 -20.67 -0.71 11.59
N ALA A 428 -19.48 -0.18 11.72
CA ALA A 428 -18.40 -0.38 10.75
C ALA A 428 -17.91 -1.82 10.79
N ARG A 429 -17.92 -2.49 9.63
CA ARG A 429 -17.52 -3.89 9.44
C ARG A 429 -16.58 -3.99 8.27
N GLU A 430 -15.32 -4.16 8.49
CA GLU A 430 -14.34 -4.41 7.43
C GLU A 430 -13.12 -5.07 8.06
N ASN A 431 -12.53 -6.05 7.40
CA ASN A 431 -11.40 -6.82 7.93
C ASN A 431 -11.67 -7.39 9.33
N ASN A 432 -10.96 -6.90 10.36
CA ASN A 432 -11.13 -7.34 11.74
C ASN A 432 -12.13 -6.51 12.58
N LEU A 433 -12.73 -5.47 12.02
CA LEU A 433 -13.67 -4.61 12.74
C LEU A 433 -14.98 -5.35 13.08
N LYS A 434 -15.41 -5.24 14.34
CA LYS A 434 -16.56 -5.97 14.92
C LYS A 434 -17.69 -5.00 15.23
N ASP A 435 -18.47 -4.59 14.22
CA ASP A 435 -19.62 -3.67 14.39
C ASP A 435 -19.28 -2.39 15.15
N VAL A 436 -18.16 -1.77 14.80
CA VAL A 436 -17.64 -0.62 15.53
C VAL A 436 -18.53 0.60 15.30
N THR A 437 -18.97 1.25 16.38
CA THR A 437 -19.57 2.58 16.33
C THR A 437 -18.53 3.60 16.77
N LEU A 438 -18.18 4.52 15.86
CA LEU A 438 -17.20 5.57 16.07
C LEU A 438 -17.90 6.90 16.36
N HIS A 439 -17.52 7.55 17.47
CA HIS A 439 -17.89 8.93 17.79
C HIS A 439 -16.69 9.82 17.59
N LEU A 440 -16.65 10.56 16.48
CA LEU A 440 -15.55 11.48 16.17
C LEU A 440 -15.97 12.91 16.49
N PRO A 441 -15.46 13.51 17.58
CA PRO A 441 -15.70 14.91 17.89
C PRO A 441 -15.09 15.84 16.84
N LEU A 442 -15.75 16.97 16.59
CA LEU A 442 -15.32 17.99 15.64
C LEU A 442 -14.85 19.26 16.36
N GLY A 443 -13.92 20.01 15.72
CA GLY A 443 -13.39 21.28 16.26
C GLY A 443 -12.24 21.09 17.25
N GLY A 444 -11.61 19.93 17.28
CA GLY A 444 -10.46 19.64 18.15
C GLY A 444 -9.47 18.68 17.51
N LEU A 445 -8.46 18.32 18.29
CA LEU A 445 -7.46 17.30 17.98
C LEU A 445 -7.89 15.97 18.57
N THR A 446 -8.24 15.01 17.72
CA THR A 446 -8.60 13.63 18.09
C THR A 446 -7.51 12.67 17.68
N CYS A 447 -7.04 11.85 18.61
CA CYS A 447 -6.10 10.74 18.32
C CYS A 447 -6.83 9.40 18.28
N ILE A 448 -6.59 8.61 17.23
CA ILE A 448 -6.92 7.20 17.18
C ILE A 448 -5.67 6.40 17.54
N THR A 449 -5.78 5.60 18.59
CA THR A 449 -4.68 4.84 19.19
C THR A 449 -4.99 3.34 19.24
N GLY A 450 -4.07 2.55 19.73
CA GLY A 450 -4.22 1.11 19.94
C GLY A 450 -3.06 0.32 19.39
N VAL A 451 -2.96 -0.94 19.81
CA VAL A 451 -1.87 -1.84 19.41
C VAL A 451 -1.80 -2.03 17.89
N SER A 452 -0.63 -2.49 17.41
CA SER A 452 -0.45 -2.79 15.98
C SER A 452 -1.45 -3.85 15.52
N GLY A 453 -2.07 -3.63 14.34
CA GLY A 453 -3.10 -4.54 13.82
C GLY A 453 -4.48 -4.46 14.48
N SER A 454 -4.75 -3.52 15.40
CA SER A 454 -6.06 -3.38 16.08
C SER A 454 -7.19 -2.91 15.16
N GLY A 455 -6.90 -2.42 13.95
CA GLY A 455 -7.91 -1.99 12.95
C GLY A 455 -7.99 -0.49 12.72
N LYS A 456 -7.07 0.33 13.28
CA LYS A 456 -7.02 1.80 13.12
C LYS A 456 -7.12 2.25 11.67
N SER A 457 -6.17 1.84 10.84
CA SER A 457 -6.12 2.22 9.41
C SER A 457 -7.32 1.70 8.63
N THR A 458 -7.88 0.53 9.01
CA THR A 458 -9.11 0.01 8.42
C THR A 458 -10.30 0.93 8.72
N LEU A 459 -10.46 1.31 9.99
CA LEU A 459 -11.56 2.18 10.43
C LEU A 459 -11.50 3.55 9.76
N VAL A 460 -10.31 4.14 9.67
CA VAL A 460 -10.13 5.50 9.14
C VAL A 460 -10.12 5.51 7.61
N HIS A 461 -9.17 4.78 6.99
CA HIS A 461 -8.94 4.91 5.53
C HIS A 461 -9.93 4.09 4.69
N LYS A 462 -10.37 2.91 5.17
CA LYS A 462 -11.29 2.06 4.39
C LYS A 462 -12.76 2.37 4.63
N ILE A 463 -13.12 2.93 5.79
CA ILE A 463 -14.54 3.16 6.10
C ILE A 463 -14.85 4.63 6.32
N LEU A 464 -14.24 5.32 7.30
CA LEU A 464 -14.62 6.69 7.66
C LEU A 464 -14.42 7.65 6.48
N ILE A 465 -13.23 7.71 5.89
CA ILE A 465 -12.93 8.62 4.79
C ILE A 465 -13.83 8.37 3.57
N PRO A 466 -14.00 7.13 3.07
CA PRO A 466 -14.94 6.85 2.00
C PRO A 466 -16.39 7.21 2.35
N ALA A 467 -16.85 6.93 3.58
CA ALA A 467 -18.20 7.27 4.02
C ALA A 467 -18.43 8.79 4.02
N VAL A 468 -17.48 9.57 4.55
CA VAL A 468 -17.53 11.04 4.55
C VAL A 468 -17.48 11.60 3.14
N LYS A 469 -16.56 11.12 2.29
CA LYS A 469 -16.46 11.53 0.87
C LYS A 469 -17.75 11.23 0.10
N ASN A 470 -18.35 10.07 0.33
CA ASN A 470 -19.62 9.68 -0.29
C ASN A 470 -20.78 10.58 0.16
N TYR A 471 -20.89 10.88 1.46
CA TYR A 471 -21.89 11.80 1.98
C TYR A 471 -21.75 13.20 1.36
N LEU A 472 -20.54 13.76 1.36
CA LEU A 472 -20.27 15.11 0.81
C LEU A 472 -20.52 15.18 -0.71
N SER A 473 -20.33 14.09 -1.44
CA SER A 473 -20.66 13.99 -2.88
C SER A 473 -22.14 13.68 -3.15
N ARG A 474 -22.99 13.69 -2.11
CA ARG A 474 -24.43 13.38 -2.19
C ARG A 474 -24.71 11.98 -2.78
N GLY A 475 -23.90 10.99 -2.42
CA GLY A 475 -24.05 9.62 -2.90
C GLY A 475 -23.57 9.36 -4.34
N ARG A 476 -23.04 10.39 -5.01
CA ARG A 476 -22.55 10.30 -6.40
C ARG A 476 -21.32 9.39 -6.57
N ARG A 477 -20.63 9.09 -5.48
CA ARG A 477 -19.53 8.12 -5.43
C ARG A 477 -20.04 6.92 -4.66
N GLY A 478 -20.36 5.82 -5.33
CA GLY A 478 -20.72 4.57 -4.67
C GLY A 478 -19.69 4.26 -3.55
N SER A 479 -20.14 3.95 -2.34
CA SER A 479 -19.25 3.53 -1.26
C SER A 479 -19.24 2.02 -1.19
N THR A 480 -18.07 1.41 -1.38
CA THR A 480 -17.86 -0.02 -1.13
C THR A 480 -17.62 -0.32 0.35
N ALA A 481 -17.56 0.71 1.20
CA ALA A 481 -17.32 0.58 2.62
C ALA A 481 -18.52 -0.04 3.36
N ASN A 482 -18.25 -1.00 4.23
CA ASN A 482 -19.26 -1.75 4.96
C ASN A 482 -19.59 -1.08 6.31
N TYR A 483 -20.64 -0.26 6.33
CA TYR A 483 -21.15 0.41 7.53
C TYR A 483 -22.68 0.58 7.43
N GLN A 484 -23.35 0.77 8.56
CA GLN A 484 -24.82 0.95 8.56
C GLN A 484 -25.24 2.36 8.22
N SER A 485 -24.64 3.39 8.86
CA SER A 485 -24.98 4.80 8.63
C SER A 485 -23.87 5.72 9.09
N VAL A 486 -23.81 6.91 8.51
CA VAL A 486 -22.96 8.03 8.96
C VAL A 486 -23.82 9.28 9.14
N THR A 487 -23.62 10.01 10.25
CA THR A 487 -24.36 11.24 10.59
C THR A 487 -23.41 12.32 11.07
N GLY A 488 -23.85 13.61 11.05
CA GLY A 488 -23.04 14.74 11.49
C GLY A 488 -22.00 15.23 10.49
N VAL A 489 -21.96 14.66 9.28
CA VAL A 489 -21.03 15.09 8.22
C VAL A 489 -21.43 16.46 7.65
N ASP A 490 -22.67 16.87 7.78
CA ASP A 490 -23.19 18.21 7.42
C ASP A 490 -22.45 19.37 8.12
N LYS A 491 -21.74 19.10 9.20
CA LYS A 491 -20.95 20.07 9.97
C LYS A 491 -19.60 20.38 9.34
N ILE A 492 -19.15 19.63 8.36
CA ILE A 492 -17.87 19.82 7.65
C ILE A 492 -18.11 20.05 6.16
N GLN A 493 -17.19 20.78 5.52
CA GLN A 493 -17.26 21.06 4.08
C GLN A 493 -16.36 20.14 3.24
N GLY A 494 -15.40 19.46 3.87
CA GLY A 494 -14.48 18.58 3.18
C GLY A 494 -13.69 17.67 4.12
N VAL A 495 -13.07 16.67 3.53
CA VAL A 495 -12.08 15.81 4.20
C VAL A 495 -10.80 15.84 3.39
N ILE A 496 -9.67 16.06 4.05
CA ILE A 496 -8.33 16.09 3.46
C ILE A 496 -7.48 15.07 4.18
N GLU A 497 -6.92 14.17 3.39
CA GLU A 497 -6.04 13.10 3.86
C GLU A 497 -4.58 13.49 3.60
N LEU A 498 -3.79 13.51 4.66
CA LEU A 498 -2.36 13.81 4.64
C LEU A 498 -1.58 12.55 4.99
N ASP A 499 -1.32 11.74 3.98
CA ASP A 499 -0.58 10.49 4.08
C ASP A 499 0.93 10.69 3.86
N GLN A 500 1.71 9.65 4.13
CA GLN A 500 3.16 9.61 3.92
C GLN A 500 3.57 9.30 2.48
N SER A 501 2.63 9.21 1.53
CA SER A 501 2.94 8.94 0.13
C SER A 501 3.81 10.07 -0.46
N PRO A 502 4.73 9.74 -1.38
CA PRO A 502 5.56 10.73 -2.03
C PRO A 502 4.74 11.82 -2.72
N ILE A 503 5.21 13.07 -2.68
CA ILE A 503 4.58 14.22 -3.37
C ILE A 503 4.72 14.18 -4.89
N GLY A 504 5.44 13.20 -5.42
CA GLY A 504 5.64 12.96 -6.84
C GLY A 504 6.49 11.71 -7.07
N ARG A 505 6.30 11.08 -8.22
CA ARG A 505 6.98 9.83 -8.59
C ARG A 505 8.23 10.05 -9.45
N THR A 506 8.52 11.29 -9.82
CA THR A 506 9.65 11.64 -10.72
C THR A 506 10.55 12.70 -10.09
N PRO A 507 11.82 12.78 -10.48
CA PRO A 507 12.75 13.82 -10.01
C PRO A 507 12.33 15.26 -10.37
N HIS A 508 11.36 15.43 -11.26
CA HIS A 508 10.80 16.74 -11.60
C HIS A 508 9.95 17.37 -10.49
N SER A 509 9.34 16.52 -9.66
CA SER A 509 8.59 17.00 -8.48
C SER A 509 9.56 17.38 -7.39
N ASN A 510 9.36 18.55 -6.78
CA ASN A 510 10.16 19.06 -5.66
C ASN A 510 9.29 19.95 -4.75
N PRO A 511 9.75 20.40 -3.57
CA PRO A 511 9.00 21.26 -2.67
C PRO A 511 8.46 22.53 -3.33
N ALA A 512 9.25 23.21 -4.14
CA ALA A 512 8.84 24.44 -4.81
C ALA A 512 7.71 24.22 -5.82
N THR A 513 7.78 23.12 -6.61
CA THR A 513 6.73 22.81 -7.61
C THR A 513 5.46 22.33 -6.96
N TYR A 514 5.56 21.48 -5.92
CA TYR A 514 4.41 20.92 -5.23
C TYR A 514 3.57 21.99 -4.51
N THR A 515 4.21 22.95 -3.88
CA THR A 515 3.52 24.04 -3.19
C THR A 515 3.02 25.15 -4.12
N GLY A 516 3.39 25.10 -5.41
CA GLY A 516 3.10 26.16 -6.40
C GLY A 516 4.02 27.39 -6.28
N LEU A 517 4.95 27.39 -5.33
CA LEU A 517 5.91 28.45 -5.09
C LEU A 517 6.80 28.72 -6.32
N PHE A 518 7.12 27.67 -7.06
CA PHE A 518 7.98 27.78 -8.22
C PHE A 518 7.41 28.64 -9.35
N ASP A 519 6.09 28.71 -9.49
CA ASP A 519 5.45 29.58 -10.47
C ASP A 519 5.65 31.06 -10.13
N ASP A 520 5.55 31.42 -8.85
CA ASP A 520 5.81 32.77 -8.38
C ASP A 520 7.30 33.15 -8.52
N ILE A 521 8.23 32.21 -8.24
CA ILE A 521 9.68 32.40 -8.43
C ILE A 521 10.00 32.64 -9.92
N ARG A 522 9.42 31.82 -10.82
CA ARG A 522 9.62 31.99 -12.28
C ARG A 522 9.12 33.36 -12.75
N ASN A 523 8.01 33.83 -12.23
CA ASN A 523 7.50 35.17 -12.52
C ASN A 523 8.48 36.26 -12.07
N ILE A 524 9.09 36.16 -10.88
CA ILE A 524 10.11 37.10 -10.40
C ILE A 524 11.29 37.17 -11.38
N TYR A 525 11.82 36.02 -11.79
CA TYR A 525 12.94 35.98 -12.75
C TYR A 525 12.57 36.55 -14.11
N SER A 526 11.35 36.33 -14.60
CA SER A 526 10.89 36.91 -15.87
C SER A 526 10.73 38.44 -15.85
N MET A 527 10.58 39.01 -14.63
CA MET A 527 10.45 40.46 -14.44
C MET A 527 11.79 41.20 -14.29
N THR A 528 12.91 40.49 -14.22
CA THR A 528 14.24 41.12 -14.18
C THR A 528 14.51 41.92 -15.47
N ASN A 529 15.31 42.97 -15.36
CA ASN A 529 15.64 43.82 -16.52
C ASN A 529 16.26 43.00 -17.68
N GLU A 530 17.19 42.14 -17.37
CA GLU A 530 17.85 41.27 -18.33
C GLU A 530 16.88 40.33 -19.05
N SER A 531 15.92 39.75 -18.31
CA SER A 531 14.87 38.90 -18.88
C SER A 531 13.96 39.67 -19.83
N LYS A 532 13.60 40.91 -19.48
CA LYS A 532 12.77 41.78 -20.35
C LYS A 532 13.50 42.16 -21.64
N ILE A 533 14.80 42.49 -21.56
CA ILE A 533 15.64 42.79 -22.72
C ILE A 533 15.69 41.57 -23.67
N ARG A 534 15.85 40.38 -23.14
CA ARG A 534 15.95 39.16 -23.95
C ARG A 534 14.57 38.54 -24.29
N GLY A 535 13.47 39.16 -23.87
CA GLY A 535 12.10 38.66 -24.14
C GLY A 535 11.78 37.34 -23.42
N TYR A 536 12.45 37.04 -22.30
CA TYR A 536 12.26 35.80 -21.57
C TYR A 536 10.97 35.82 -20.75
N LYS A 537 10.08 34.88 -21.04
CA LYS A 537 8.80 34.66 -20.33
C LYS A 537 9.00 33.67 -19.18
N PRO A 538 8.05 33.54 -18.22
CA PRO A 538 8.15 32.60 -17.10
C PRO A 538 8.42 31.14 -17.50
N GLY A 539 7.99 30.73 -18.71
CA GLY A 539 8.28 29.39 -19.26
C GLY A 539 9.75 29.10 -19.46
N ARG A 540 10.59 30.15 -19.75
CA ARG A 540 12.04 30.02 -19.90
C ARG A 540 12.71 29.50 -18.64
N PHE A 541 12.17 29.83 -17.47
CA PHE A 541 12.67 29.43 -16.15
C PHE A 541 12.05 28.13 -15.63
N SER A 542 11.36 27.38 -16.50
CA SER A 542 10.85 26.05 -16.18
C SER A 542 11.80 24.96 -16.68
N PHE A 543 12.24 24.08 -15.80
CA PHE A 543 13.02 22.90 -16.17
C PHE A 543 12.19 21.81 -16.89
N ASN A 544 10.86 21.96 -16.97
CA ASN A 544 9.96 21.04 -17.67
C ASN A 544 9.71 21.44 -19.14
N VAL A 545 10.07 22.68 -19.52
CA VAL A 545 9.74 23.24 -20.84
C VAL A 545 11.01 23.42 -21.67
N LYS A 546 10.96 23.05 -22.94
CA LYS A 546 12.06 23.27 -23.88
C LYS A 546 12.43 24.76 -24.00
N GLY A 547 13.69 25.03 -24.24
CA GLY A 547 14.24 26.36 -24.45
C GLY A 547 15.05 26.89 -23.27
N GLY A 548 14.64 26.64 -22.00
CA GLY A 548 15.41 27.08 -20.84
C GLY A 548 16.11 25.94 -20.09
N ARG A 549 15.65 24.72 -20.26
CA ARG A 549 16.18 23.53 -19.60
C ARG A 549 17.46 23.03 -20.31
N CYS A 550 18.23 22.22 -19.59
CA CYS A 550 19.29 21.41 -20.21
C CYS A 550 18.62 20.30 -21.03
N GLU A 551 18.91 20.24 -22.31
CA GLU A 551 18.31 19.26 -23.23
C GLU A 551 18.94 17.86 -23.07
N SER A 552 20.19 17.75 -22.61
CA SER A 552 20.86 16.46 -22.36
C SER A 552 20.18 15.63 -21.30
N CYS A 553 19.75 16.25 -20.18
CA CYS A 553 19.04 15.57 -19.11
C CYS A 553 17.54 15.93 -19.07
N GLU A 554 17.05 16.63 -20.08
CA GLU A 554 15.66 17.09 -20.17
C GLU A 554 15.13 17.83 -18.92
N GLY A 555 16.04 18.53 -18.21
CA GLY A 555 15.72 19.25 -16.98
C GLY A 555 15.70 18.41 -15.71
N ASN A 556 16.04 17.12 -15.78
CA ASN A 556 16.15 16.26 -14.59
C ASN A 556 17.35 16.60 -13.69
N GLY A 557 18.43 17.14 -14.27
CA GLY A 557 19.71 17.31 -13.59
C GLY A 557 20.50 16.02 -13.42
N LEU A 558 19.84 14.88 -13.64
CA LEU A 558 20.38 13.53 -13.52
C LEU A 558 20.10 12.78 -14.83
N LEU A 559 20.99 11.87 -15.18
CA LEU A 559 20.80 10.90 -16.27
C LEU A 559 20.42 9.56 -15.64
N LYS A 560 19.34 8.97 -16.12
CA LYS A 560 18.90 7.64 -15.72
C LYS A 560 19.66 6.60 -16.54
N ILE A 561 20.36 5.71 -15.90
CA ILE A 561 20.97 4.53 -16.50
C ILE A 561 20.09 3.34 -16.16
N GLU A 562 19.37 2.83 -17.15
CA GLU A 562 18.50 1.66 -16.97
C GLU A 562 19.36 0.39 -16.90
N MET A 563 19.18 -0.36 -15.83
CA MET A 563 19.87 -1.63 -15.61
C MET A 563 18.84 -2.76 -15.58
N HIS A 564 18.85 -3.61 -16.61
CA HIS A 564 17.82 -4.64 -16.84
C HIS A 564 17.57 -5.60 -15.65
N PHE A 565 18.56 -5.82 -14.77
CA PHE A 565 18.48 -6.77 -13.64
C PHE A 565 18.75 -6.13 -12.27
N LEU A 566 19.03 -4.83 -12.23
CA LEU A 566 19.34 -4.06 -11.02
C LEU A 566 18.46 -2.81 -11.00
N PRO A 567 18.28 -2.17 -9.81
CA PRO A 567 17.62 -0.88 -9.75
C PRO A 567 18.31 0.15 -10.64
N ASP A 568 17.53 1.01 -11.27
CA ASP A 568 18.04 2.10 -12.10
C ASP A 568 19.01 2.99 -11.34
N VAL A 569 20.13 3.34 -11.95
CA VAL A 569 21.14 4.23 -11.38
C VAL A 569 20.97 5.64 -11.96
N TYR A 570 20.98 6.63 -11.08
CA TYR A 570 20.91 8.04 -11.45
C TYR A 570 22.28 8.69 -11.28
N VAL A 571 22.83 9.23 -12.38
CA VAL A 571 24.14 9.89 -12.40
C VAL A 571 23.94 11.37 -12.70
N THR A 572 24.69 12.26 -12.05
CA THR A 572 24.63 13.70 -12.31
C THR A 572 24.92 13.99 -13.78
N CYS A 573 24.07 14.80 -14.43
CA CYS A 573 24.26 15.20 -15.83
C CYS A 573 25.60 15.93 -16.00
N SER A 574 26.42 15.45 -16.91
CA SER A 574 27.75 16.02 -17.18
C SER A 574 27.70 17.43 -17.77
N GLU A 575 26.67 17.74 -18.55
CA GLU A 575 26.50 19.03 -19.21
C GLU A 575 26.07 20.12 -18.24
N CYS A 576 24.94 19.93 -17.53
CA CYS A 576 24.43 20.94 -16.62
C CYS A 576 24.94 20.79 -15.17
N ARG A 577 25.67 19.74 -14.88
CA ARG A 577 26.21 19.44 -13.53
C ARG A 577 25.16 19.53 -12.42
N GLY A 578 23.95 19.06 -12.72
CA GLY A 578 22.83 19.06 -11.79
C GLY A 578 21.99 20.34 -11.75
N SER A 579 22.38 21.42 -12.44
CA SER A 579 21.66 22.71 -12.43
C SER A 579 20.30 22.67 -13.14
N ARG A 580 20.03 21.68 -13.98
CA ARG A 580 18.80 21.48 -14.76
C ARG A 580 18.56 22.44 -15.92
N TYR A 581 19.33 23.53 -16.04
CA TYR A 581 19.14 24.60 -17.01
C TYR A 581 20.32 24.72 -17.96
N ASN A 582 20.09 25.40 -19.08
CA ASN A 582 21.16 25.82 -19.98
C ASN A 582 21.84 27.12 -19.49
N ASN A 583 23.05 27.40 -19.99
CA ASN A 583 23.85 28.52 -19.54
C ASN A 583 23.17 29.89 -19.78
N GLU A 584 22.39 30.03 -20.84
CA GLU A 584 21.68 31.28 -21.13
C GLU A 584 20.62 31.59 -20.06
N THR A 585 19.90 30.58 -19.57
CA THR A 585 18.94 30.76 -18.48
C THR A 585 19.65 31.04 -17.15
N LEU A 586 20.80 30.39 -16.92
CA LEU A 586 21.61 30.59 -15.71
C LEU A 586 22.28 31.97 -15.66
N SER A 587 22.46 32.64 -16.81
CA SER A 587 23.02 34.00 -16.82
C SER A 587 22.08 35.08 -16.25
N ILE A 588 20.79 34.77 -16.09
CA ILE A 588 19.81 35.68 -15.48
C ILE A 588 19.92 35.62 -13.98
N LEU A 589 20.20 36.79 -13.36
CA LEU A 589 20.38 36.88 -11.92
C LEU A 589 19.27 37.75 -11.29
N TYR A 590 18.80 37.27 -10.13
CA TYR A 590 17.99 38.07 -9.21
C TYR A 590 18.72 38.13 -7.87
N ARG A 591 19.03 39.35 -7.37
CA ARG A 591 19.85 39.57 -6.16
C ARG A 591 21.16 38.73 -6.16
N GLY A 592 21.83 38.63 -7.33
CA GLY A 592 23.08 37.91 -7.49
C GLY A 592 22.98 36.38 -7.54
N LYS A 593 21.79 35.81 -7.57
CA LYS A 593 21.55 34.36 -7.66
C LYS A 593 20.77 34.01 -8.92
N ASN A 594 21.18 32.95 -9.61
CA ASN A 594 20.42 32.39 -10.71
C ASN A 594 19.30 31.45 -10.22
N ILE A 595 18.45 30.98 -11.13
CA ILE A 595 17.31 30.12 -10.79
C ILE A 595 17.71 28.77 -10.18
N ALA A 596 18.86 28.20 -10.59
CA ALA A 596 19.38 26.96 -10.04
C ALA A 596 19.94 27.16 -8.62
N ASP A 597 20.61 28.29 -8.35
CA ASP A 597 21.08 28.66 -7.02
C ASP A 597 19.89 28.75 -6.05
N VAL A 598 18.77 29.35 -6.49
CA VAL A 598 17.55 29.44 -5.67
C VAL A 598 16.94 28.06 -5.39
N LEU A 599 16.93 27.17 -6.36
CA LEU A 599 16.47 25.79 -6.14
C LEU A 599 17.41 25.00 -5.21
N ALA A 600 18.68 25.38 -5.15
CA ALA A 600 19.66 24.78 -4.24
C ALA A 600 19.59 25.35 -2.80
N MET A 601 18.95 26.51 -2.59
CA MET A 601 18.73 27.05 -1.24
C MET A 601 17.85 26.17 -0.40
N SER A 602 18.13 26.09 0.91
CA SER A 602 17.19 25.60 1.90
C SER A 602 15.98 26.55 2.02
N ILE A 603 14.87 26.03 2.54
CA ILE A 603 13.67 26.86 2.80
C ILE A 603 13.99 28.00 3.77
N GLU A 604 14.85 27.75 4.75
CA GLU A 604 15.31 28.71 5.72
C GLU A 604 16.13 29.85 5.08
N GLU A 605 17.05 29.53 4.17
CA GLU A 605 17.83 30.50 3.41
C GLU A 605 16.97 31.31 2.41
N ALA A 606 15.97 30.65 1.82
CA ALA A 606 15.10 31.29 0.85
C ALA A 606 14.11 32.31 1.49
N ALA A 607 13.73 32.12 2.74
CA ALA A 607 12.76 33.00 3.41
C ALA A 607 13.25 34.46 3.50
N PRO A 608 14.46 34.79 3.99
CA PRO A 608 14.99 36.17 3.98
C PRO A 608 15.31 36.64 2.55
N PHE A 609 15.74 35.74 1.64
CA PHE A 609 16.03 36.12 0.26
C PHE A 609 14.80 36.68 -0.48
N PHE A 610 13.60 36.13 -0.21
CA PHE A 610 12.34 36.56 -0.79
C PHE A 610 11.48 37.42 0.16
N GLU A 611 12.05 38.07 1.16
CA GLU A 611 11.29 38.90 2.15
C GLU A 611 10.38 39.93 1.50
N ASN A 612 10.81 40.57 0.38
CA ASN A 612 10.06 41.56 -0.35
C ASN A 612 8.97 41.01 -1.30
N HIS A 613 8.76 39.69 -1.31
CA HIS A 613 7.72 39.01 -2.08
C HIS A 613 6.72 38.34 -1.13
N PRO A 614 5.67 39.06 -0.67
CA PRO A 614 4.79 38.60 0.42
C PRO A 614 4.19 37.21 0.18
N LYS A 615 3.82 36.90 -1.05
CA LYS A 615 3.23 35.61 -1.42
C LYS A 615 4.23 34.46 -1.27
N VAL A 616 5.46 34.64 -1.80
CA VAL A 616 6.54 33.67 -1.70
C VAL A 616 6.99 33.51 -0.24
N ASN A 617 7.21 34.60 0.46
CA ASN A 617 7.68 34.62 1.85
C ASN A 617 6.68 33.95 2.80
N ARG A 618 5.36 34.17 2.61
CA ARG A 618 4.32 33.50 3.40
C ARG A 618 4.42 31.97 3.27
N ALA A 619 4.56 31.46 2.06
CA ALA A 619 4.67 30.00 1.83
C ALA A 619 5.94 29.43 2.47
N LEU A 620 7.08 30.12 2.33
CA LEU A 620 8.36 29.72 2.94
C LEU A 620 8.28 29.73 4.48
N LYS A 621 7.64 30.75 5.08
CA LYS A 621 7.43 30.82 6.53
C LYS A 621 6.60 29.63 7.04
N VAL A 622 5.51 29.30 6.34
CA VAL A 622 4.68 28.15 6.73
C VAL A 622 5.47 26.84 6.63
N MET A 623 6.32 26.67 5.61
CA MET A 623 7.19 25.48 5.51
C MET A 623 8.22 25.43 6.65
N ASN A 624 8.78 26.55 7.08
CA ASN A 624 9.64 26.64 8.26
C ASN A 624 8.88 26.29 9.55
N GLU A 625 7.64 26.79 9.71
CA GLU A 625 6.79 26.52 10.86
C GLU A 625 6.39 25.06 11.05
N VAL A 626 6.46 24.24 10.00
CA VAL A 626 6.27 22.79 10.08
C VAL A 626 7.59 21.99 10.19
N GLY A 627 8.72 22.69 10.43
CA GLY A 627 10.03 22.05 10.63
C GLY A 627 10.71 21.57 9.36
N LEU A 628 10.44 22.20 8.20
CA LEU A 628 11.05 21.85 6.92
C LEU A 628 12.15 22.83 6.46
N GLY A 629 12.65 23.67 7.37
CA GLY A 629 13.61 24.73 7.05
C GLY A 629 14.89 24.26 6.36
N TYR A 630 15.38 23.08 6.72
CA TYR A 630 16.59 22.48 6.19
C TYR A 630 16.46 21.90 4.78
N ILE A 631 15.24 21.66 4.29
CA ILE A 631 15.00 21.03 2.98
C ILE A 631 15.27 22.06 1.88
N LYS A 632 15.93 21.61 0.78
CA LYS A 632 16.17 22.46 -0.38
C LYS A 632 14.92 22.59 -1.23
N LEU A 633 14.67 23.79 -1.77
CA LEU A 633 13.52 24.08 -2.62
C LEU A 633 13.42 23.15 -3.86
N GLY A 634 14.56 22.81 -4.45
CA GLY A 634 14.66 21.94 -5.62
C GLY A 634 14.94 20.47 -5.29
N GLN A 635 14.88 20.04 -4.02
CA GLN A 635 15.14 18.65 -3.65
C GLN A 635 14.14 17.70 -4.34
N PRO A 636 14.61 16.64 -5.05
CA PRO A 636 13.71 15.70 -5.70
C PRO A 636 12.73 15.05 -4.71
N ALA A 637 11.47 14.96 -5.09
CA ALA A 637 10.42 14.36 -4.26
C ALA A 637 10.73 12.91 -3.83
N THR A 638 11.47 12.18 -4.66
CA THR A 638 11.88 10.80 -4.41
C THR A 638 12.95 10.64 -3.31
N THR A 639 13.58 11.74 -2.90
CA THR A 639 14.59 11.76 -1.82
C THR A 639 14.04 12.24 -0.48
N LEU A 640 12.77 12.64 -0.45
CA LEU A 640 12.11 13.03 0.80
C LEU A 640 11.66 11.79 1.57
N SER A 641 11.82 11.83 2.89
CA SER A 641 11.21 10.84 3.78
C SER A 641 9.68 10.94 3.76
N GLY A 642 8.97 9.88 4.19
CA GLY A 642 7.52 9.90 4.29
C GLY A 642 6.99 11.04 5.18
N GLY A 643 7.63 11.27 6.32
CA GLY A 643 7.28 12.37 7.22
C GLY A 643 7.54 13.76 6.63
N GLU A 644 8.64 13.97 5.89
CA GLU A 644 8.91 15.21 5.18
C GLU A 644 7.86 15.49 4.10
N ALA A 645 7.51 14.47 3.31
CA ALA A 645 6.46 14.58 2.30
C ALA A 645 5.10 14.95 2.92
N GLN A 646 4.75 14.35 4.04
CA GLN A 646 3.51 14.62 4.77
C GLN A 646 3.48 16.04 5.34
N ARG A 647 4.57 16.50 5.97
CA ARG A 647 4.70 17.88 6.48
C ARG A 647 4.65 18.91 5.34
N LEU A 648 5.18 18.58 4.18
CA LEU A 648 5.08 19.45 3.01
C LEU A 648 3.65 19.54 2.49
N LYS A 649 2.88 18.44 2.52
CA LYS A 649 1.44 18.45 2.23
C LYS A 649 0.70 19.33 3.26
N LEU A 650 1.03 19.19 4.54
CA LEU A 650 0.49 19.99 5.63
C LEU A 650 0.77 21.49 5.42
N SER A 651 2.01 21.87 5.07
CA SER A 651 2.38 23.26 4.83
C SER A 651 1.55 23.91 3.72
N ARG A 652 1.26 23.14 2.65
CA ARG A 652 0.40 23.59 1.54
C ARG A 652 -1.03 23.86 2.02
N GLU A 653 -1.57 23.05 2.91
CA GLU A 653 -2.92 23.24 3.45
C GLU A 653 -2.97 24.43 4.41
N LEU A 654 -1.97 24.59 5.29
CA LEU A 654 -1.84 25.75 6.18
C LEU A 654 -1.69 27.08 5.42
N ALA A 655 -1.07 27.07 4.25
CA ALA A 655 -0.92 28.27 3.41
C ALA A 655 -2.24 28.70 2.75
N LYS A 656 -3.26 27.82 2.64
CA LYS A 656 -4.57 28.14 2.07
C LYS A 656 -5.43 28.89 3.11
N SER A 657 -6.16 29.89 2.64
CA SER A 657 -7.24 30.51 3.42
C SER A 657 -8.54 29.76 3.10
N THR A 658 -8.84 28.69 3.83
CA THR A 658 -10.07 27.93 3.66
C THR A 658 -11.20 28.57 4.45
N LYS A 659 -12.35 28.79 3.82
CA LYS A 659 -13.59 29.17 4.51
C LYS A 659 -14.32 27.88 4.89
N GLY A 660 -14.67 27.71 6.17
CA GLY A 660 -15.46 26.58 6.69
C GLY A 660 -14.65 25.45 7.32
N SER A 661 -15.35 24.57 8.05
CA SER A 661 -14.74 23.47 8.79
C SER A 661 -14.34 22.32 7.86
N THR A 662 -13.09 21.88 7.95
CA THR A 662 -12.54 20.73 7.19
C THR A 662 -12.03 19.69 8.18
N LEU A 663 -12.25 18.41 7.89
CA LEU A 663 -11.64 17.30 8.62
C LEU A 663 -10.30 16.96 7.97
N TYR A 664 -9.21 17.17 8.68
CA TYR A 664 -7.87 16.71 8.30
C TYR A 664 -7.58 15.38 8.96
N VAL A 665 -7.11 14.43 8.17
CA VAL A 665 -6.73 13.09 8.64
C VAL A 665 -5.25 12.89 8.38
N LEU A 666 -4.49 12.59 9.45
CA LEU A 666 -3.05 12.34 9.39
C LEU A 666 -2.75 10.92 9.89
N ASP A 667 -1.83 10.24 9.23
CA ASP A 667 -1.38 8.91 9.61
C ASP A 667 0.08 8.97 10.07
N GLU A 668 0.31 8.70 11.37
CA GLU A 668 1.59 8.69 12.06
C GLU A 668 2.52 9.88 11.71
N PRO A 669 2.05 11.14 11.89
CA PRO A 669 2.80 12.32 11.43
C PRO A 669 4.10 12.57 12.19
N THR A 670 4.35 11.87 13.30
CA THR A 670 5.58 12.02 14.10
C THR A 670 6.69 11.03 13.72
N THR A 671 6.45 10.20 12.72
CA THR A 671 7.46 9.23 12.25
C THR A 671 8.77 9.93 11.87
N GLY A 672 9.90 9.47 12.42
CA GLY A 672 11.24 10.02 12.16
C GLY A 672 11.45 11.43 12.71
N LEU A 673 10.70 11.85 13.72
CA LEU A 673 10.82 13.17 14.32
C LEU A 673 11.48 13.12 15.70
N HIS A 674 12.44 14.00 15.91
CA HIS A 674 12.94 14.32 17.24
C HIS A 674 11.85 15.04 18.07
N PHE A 675 11.95 14.98 19.39
CA PHE A 675 10.98 15.62 20.33
C PHE A 675 10.72 17.11 20.03
N GLU A 676 11.77 17.87 19.66
CA GLU A 676 11.60 19.29 19.29
C GLU A 676 10.77 19.46 18.02
N ASP A 677 10.99 18.60 17.02
CA ASP A 677 10.22 18.64 15.78
C ASP A 677 8.75 18.26 16.01
N ILE A 678 8.49 17.33 16.95
CA ILE A 678 7.13 17.00 17.40
C ILE A 678 6.46 18.22 18.04
N ASN A 679 7.17 18.96 18.87
CA ASN A 679 6.67 20.18 19.48
C ASN A 679 6.31 21.24 18.42
N ILE A 680 7.18 21.43 17.42
CA ILE A 680 6.94 22.32 16.28
C ILE A 680 5.70 21.88 15.49
N LEU A 681 5.59 20.59 15.18
CA LEU A 681 4.45 20.02 14.48
C LEU A 681 3.14 20.22 15.24
N LEU A 682 3.12 19.96 16.56
CA LEU A 682 1.94 20.15 17.39
C LEU A 682 1.45 21.62 17.41
N LYS A 683 2.37 22.59 17.42
CA LYS A 683 2.02 24.01 17.28
C LYS A 683 1.34 24.30 15.94
N ALA A 684 1.87 23.73 14.85
CA ALA A 684 1.28 23.89 13.51
C ALA A 684 -0.11 23.24 13.41
N LEU A 685 -0.30 22.05 13.98
CA LEU A 685 -1.58 21.35 14.02
C LEU A 685 -2.62 22.12 14.86
N ASN A 686 -2.21 22.66 16.01
CA ASN A 686 -3.11 23.48 16.83
C ASN A 686 -3.58 24.74 16.11
N LYS A 687 -2.75 25.38 15.27
CA LYS A 687 -3.17 26.50 14.42
C LYS A 687 -4.33 26.13 13.48
N LEU A 688 -4.36 24.91 12.92
CA LEU A 688 -5.49 24.43 12.11
C LEU A 688 -6.77 24.31 12.94
N VAL A 689 -6.66 23.79 14.17
CA VAL A 689 -7.82 23.68 15.07
C VAL A 689 -8.35 25.05 15.43
N GLU A 690 -7.48 26.04 15.73
CA GLU A 690 -7.83 27.42 16.03
C GLU A 690 -8.50 28.11 14.83
N GLN A 691 -8.22 27.69 13.60
CA GLN A 691 -8.91 28.16 12.40
C GLN A 691 -10.30 27.52 12.19
N GLY A 692 -10.76 26.66 13.11
CA GLY A 692 -12.07 26.03 13.08
C GLY A 692 -12.11 24.68 12.35
N HIS A 693 -10.96 24.07 12.11
CA HIS A 693 -10.85 22.75 11.51
C HIS A 693 -10.86 21.64 12.55
N SER A 694 -11.10 20.41 12.11
CA SER A 694 -11.04 19.20 12.93
C SER A 694 -9.86 18.35 12.49
N LEU A 695 -9.11 17.83 13.45
CA LEU A 695 -7.97 16.95 13.19
C LEU A 695 -8.24 15.55 13.72
N LEU A 696 -7.99 14.55 12.89
CA LEU A 696 -7.97 13.14 13.24
C LEU A 696 -6.58 12.59 12.96
N ILE A 697 -5.88 12.11 13.99
CA ILE A 697 -4.53 11.62 13.88
C ILE A 697 -4.48 10.15 14.33
N ILE A 698 -3.97 9.27 13.48
CA ILE A 698 -3.58 7.91 13.90
C ILE A 698 -2.18 8.04 14.49
N GLU A 699 -2.01 7.68 15.77
CA GLU A 699 -0.74 7.88 16.46
C GLU A 699 -0.44 6.84 17.54
N HIS A 700 0.87 6.62 17.74
CA HIS A 700 1.43 5.78 18.79
C HIS A 700 2.30 6.58 19.77
N ASN A 701 2.75 7.76 19.39
CA ASN A 701 3.59 8.63 20.20
C ASN A 701 2.79 9.21 21.37
N LEU A 702 3.22 8.90 22.61
CA LEU A 702 2.54 9.33 23.83
C LEU A 702 2.54 10.85 24.00
N ASP A 703 3.56 11.53 23.50
CA ASP A 703 3.66 13.00 23.59
C ASP A 703 2.57 13.70 22.77
N VAL A 704 2.20 13.13 21.63
CA VAL A 704 1.04 13.61 20.85
C VAL A 704 -0.26 13.22 21.52
N ILE A 705 -0.40 11.97 21.93
CA ILE A 705 -1.64 11.45 22.52
C ILE A 705 -2.01 12.23 23.79
N LYS A 706 -1.02 12.53 24.67
CA LYS A 706 -1.28 13.32 25.90
C LYS A 706 -1.72 14.76 25.65
N THR A 707 -1.44 15.32 24.45
CA THR A 707 -1.85 16.69 24.07
C THR A 707 -3.20 16.74 23.38
N ALA A 708 -3.76 15.62 22.94
CA ALA A 708 -5.04 15.55 22.21
C ALA A 708 -6.23 15.97 23.07
N ASP A 709 -7.25 16.55 22.44
CA ASP A 709 -8.53 16.87 23.11
C ASP A 709 -9.36 15.61 23.36
N TRP A 710 -9.25 14.62 22.45
CA TRP A 710 -9.99 13.35 22.52
C TRP A 710 -9.14 12.19 22.02
N VAL A 711 -9.28 11.04 22.65
CA VAL A 711 -8.57 9.80 22.28
C VAL A 711 -9.61 8.71 22.07
N ILE A 712 -9.40 7.91 21.03
CA ILE A 712 -10.19 6.72 20.69
C ILE A 712 -9.22 5.56 20.59
N ASP A 713 -9.29 4.62 21.54
CA ASP A 713 -8.36 3.50 21.65
C ASP A 713 -9.00 2.21 21.12
N LEU A 714 -8.36 1.62 20.08
CA LEU A 714 -8.78 0.37 19.46
C LEU A 714 -7.98 -0.81 20.00
N GLY A 715 -8.69 -1.92 20.24
CA GLY A 715 -8.08 -3.14 20.76
C GLY A 715 -9.06 -4.28 20.87
N PRO A 716 -8.91 -5.16 21.89
CA PRO A 716 -7.82 -5.17 22.89
C PRO A 716 -6.47 -5.62 22.35
N ASP A 717 -6.43 -6.36 21.22
CA ASP A 717 -5.21 -6.87 20.60
C ASP A 717 -5.23 -6.68 19.09
N GLY A 718 -4.24 -7.19 18.36
CA GLY A 718 -4.17 -7.17 16.91
C GLY A 718 -4.95 -8.31 16.24
N GLY A 719 -5.17 -8.18 14.92
CA GLY A 719 -5.81 -9.19 14.11
C GLY A 719 -7.24 -9.50 14.54
N LYS A 720 -7.63 -10.77 14.56
CA LYS A 720 -9.01 -11.19 14.89
C LYS A 720 -9.43 -10.91 16.35
N PHE A 721 -8.46 -10.69 17.23
CA PHE A 721 -8.72 -10.32 18.62
C PHE A 721 -8.88 -8.82 18.83
N GLY A 722 -8.61 -8.01 17.80
CA GLY A 722 -8.83 -6.59 17.77
C GLY A 722 -10.20 -6.19 17.24
N GLY A 723 -10.27 -5.00 16.69
CA GLY A 723 -11.42 -4.49 15.96
C GLY A 723 -12.57 -3.98 16.83
N GLN A 724 -12.28 -3.51 18.05
CA GLN A 724 -13.25 -2.91 18.97
C GLN A 724 -12.70 -1.59 19.52
N ILE A 725 -13.56 -0.64 19.85
CA ILE A 725 -13.18 0.53 20.63
C ILE A 725 -13.20 0.11 22.10
N ILE A 726 -12.05 0.20 22.76
CA ILE A 726 -11.85 -0.17 24.17
C ILE A 726 -12.08 1.00 25.08
N ALA A 727 -11.68 2.19 24.66
CA ALA A 727 -11.83 3.41 25.41
C ALA A 727 -12.02 4.61 24.47
N GLU A 728 -12.84 5.57 24.89
CA GLU A 728 -12.96 6.88 24.24
C GLU A 728 -13.15 7.97 25.29
N GLY A 729 -12.57 9.13 25.07
CA GLY A 729 -12.63 10.27 26.00
C GLY A 729 -11.39 11.14 25.97
N THR A 730 -11.26 12.02 26.96
CA THR A 730 -10.01 12.78 27.14
C THR A 730 -8.86 11.84 27.48
N PRO A 731 -7.59 12.22 27.26
CA PRO A 731 -6.43 11.40 27.64
C PRO A 731 -6.50 10.94 29.10
N GLU A 732 -6.95 11.79 30.01
CA GLU A 732 -7.10 11.49 31.45
C GLU A 732 -8.19 10.45 31.71
N THR A 733 -9.22 10.41 30.89
CA THR A 733 -10.30 9.40 30.96
C THR A 733 -9.80 8.06 30.48
N VAL A 734 -9.14 8.02 29.32
CA VAL A 734 -8.60 6.80 28.73
C VAL A 734 -7.53 6.17 29.62
N ALA A 735 -6.70 6.99 30.27
CA ALA A 735 -5.68 6.54 31.23
C ALA A 735 -6.24 5.74 32.43
N LYS A 736 -7.54 5.87 32.73
CA LYS A 736 -8.21 5.16 33.82
C LYS A 736 -8.87 3.86 33.39
N VAL A 737 -8.97 3.58 32.10
CA VAL A 737 -9.69 2.41 31.58
C VAL A 737 -8.83 1.16 31.73
N LYS A 738 -9.28 0.21 32.54
CA LYS A 738 -8.66 -1.10 32.68
C LYS A 738 -8.82 -1.89 31.39
N GLY A 739 -7.72 -2.41 30.84
CA GLY A 739 -7.71 -3.17 29.57
C GLY A 739 -7.28 -2.37 28.34
N SER A 740 -7.14 -1.04 28.46
CA SER A 740 -6.48 -0.20 27.46
C SER A 740 -4.96 -0.22 27.66
N TYR A 741 -4.22 -0.80 26.72
CA TYR A 741 -2.76 -0.73 26.74
C TYR A 741 -2.28 0.70 26.59
N THR A 742 -2.85 1.47 25.64
CA THR A 742 -2.55 2.90 25.50
C THR A 742 -2.81 3.65 26.80
N GLY A 743 -3.94 3.39 27.47
CA GLY A 743 -4.30 4.00 28.75
C GLY A 743 -3.27 3.69 29.85
N HIS A 744 -2.71 2.50 29.88
CA HIS A 744 -1.67 2.10 30.86
C HIS A 744 -0.41 2.96 30.73
N TYR A 745 0.14 3.10 29.50
CA TYR A 745 1.33 3.92 29.25
C TYR A 745 1.05 5.41 29.39
N LEU A 746 -0.14 5.85 28.94
CA LEU A 746 -0.57 7.23 29.08
C LEU A 746 -0.70 7.65 30.55
N ALA A 747 -1.14 6.76 31.44
CA ALA A 747 -1.22 7.02 32.89
C ALA A 747 0.15 7.30 33.50
N LYS A 748 1.23 6.66 32.97
CA LYS A 748 2.62 6.94 33.39
C LYS A 748 3.05 8.31 32.88
N SER A 749 2.83 8.60 31.59
CA SER A 749 3.22 9.86 30.93
C SER A 749 2.51 11.09 31.47
N LEU A 750 1.24 10.97 31.92
CA LEU A 750 0.48 12.05 32.54
C LEU A 750 0.89 12.35 33.98
N LYS A 751 1.50 11.38 34.68
CA LYS A 751 1.98 11.55 36.08
C LYS A 751 3.37 12.18 36.17
N THR A 752 4.15 12.10 35.10
CA THR A 752 5.48 12.70 35.01
C THR A 752 5.34 14.22 34.79
N LYS A 753 4.97 14.93 35.89
CA LYS A 753 4.83 16.40 35.91
C LYS A 753 6.19 17.08 35.97
#